data_c0baf87090cac89aee3545f3a37dbbc2
#
_entry.id   c0baf87090cac89aee3545f3a37dbbc2
#
_cell.length_a   1.000
_cell.length_b   1.000
_cell.length_c   1.000
_cell.angle_alpha   90.00
_cell.angle_beta   90.00
_cell.angle_gamma   90.00
#
_symmetry.space_group_name_H-M   'P 1'
#
loop_
_entity.id
_entity.type
_entity.pdbx_description
1 polymer ?
#
loop_
_entity_poly.entity_id
_entity_poly.type
_entity_poly.pdbx_seq_one_letter_code
_entity_poly.pdbx_strand_id
1 'polypeptide(L)'
;WNDENGAIPSYHNLSAETPDKWYDLPIRYLQELYPIEDLLVKELGIERKNVVFKAYEGEDDITYLCQGSKENSVCCEDAYKAAWSERPYMNEYPQMGKVHPSTGYIKAEVNGKTILDKKVRTDLEEIWDVYQSEVLPDCRRYIEEKTGGTVAEEMQPFFHELRMDITVSEPDEPTGSREDLISSLDALHEDMYFVGGDYFKNYGIQKAGVMLDAPGLILPVIHQKEGRPVFRVTLTEPLKDAACITKDGETAAAERKRSEVETWISAVSWENGELNFHITVKGAAEATVKAYAALWSKGVLEKCSCVPAETALVFETESGASYAAQTPEREEKPKAKRIENINLHEHELIGYDTYREIIEELKEVPGIEVFRIAVSYTGRELYAVWLKPEYEGYLSLTKRLARVPSEVINARHHANEVASTNASFMLLKKLLTEDVYKELPDKLNLILIPMENVDGAAIHYELQKEHPTWKFHVARFNSLGKEFYRHYFQQDTIHSEAMGISRIYEKYAPDMMVDNHGVPSHEWEQQFSGYTSPSYKGFWLPRSLLYGYFWYVMNPEYKGNYDVNKVMEDVIADKIAAYPEMKALNQEWSAQFEKYAHAWMPKLFPANYYKEMINYWIPYESNPAHGYSSIRYPWITTVAYTSEVADETAQGEYLNLCARAHVAHDEVTIQMLMEARNVMDCRFTEQDGMILTSYIRKRPMIVSR
;
A
#
# COMPACT_ATOMS: atom_id res chain seq x y z
N TRP A 1 9.19 -7.20 6.66
CA TRP A 1 10.31 -6.52 7.29
C TRP A 1 11.54 -7.40 7.30
N ASN A 2 11.88 -7.89 6.16
CA ASN A 2 13.18 -8.48 5.94
C ASN A 2 14.14 -7.37 5.64
N ASP A 3 14.51 -6.67 6.64
CA ASP A 3 15.61 -5.78 6.50
C ASP A 3 16.90 -6.58 6.67
N GLU A 4 17.46 -6.99 5.56
CA GLU A 4 18.77 -7.62 5.52
C GLU A 4 19.86 -6.70 6.10
N ASN A 5 19.56 -5.42 6.25
CA ASN A 5 20.44 -4.40 6.83
C ASN A 5 20.26 -4.21 8.34
N GLY A 6 19.37 -4.96 8.99
CA GLY A 6 19.28 -5.02 10.44
C GLY A 6 18.63 -3.81 11.11
N ALA A 7 17.98 -2.91 10.38
CA ALA A 7 17.32 -1.75 10.97
C ALA A 7 16.05 -2.13 11.73
N ILE A 8 15.35 -3.16 11.25
CA ILE A 8 14.23 -3.79 11.96
C ILE A 8 14.53 -5.28 12.05
N PRO A 9 14.43 -5.90 13.24
CA PRO A 9 14.72 -7.30 13.39
C PRO A 9 13.88 -8.13 12.42
N SER A 10 14.51 -8.98 11.62
CA SER A 10 13.77 -9.91 10.79
C SER A 10 12.94 -10.84 11.68
N TYR A 11 11.84 -11.35 11.16
CA TYR A 11 11.03 -12.32 11.85
C TYR A 11 11.84 -13.51 12.39
N HIS A 12 12.79 -14.02 11.61
CA HIS A 12 13.67 -15.12 12.04
C HIS A 12 14.53 -14.75 13.25
N ASN A 13 15.00 -13.51 13.32
CA ASN A 13 15.77 -13.05 14.48
C ASN A 13 14.86 -12.91 15.71
N LEU A 14 13.61 -12.49 15.52
CA LEU A 14 12.64 -12.38 16.60
C LEU A 14 12.26 -13.74 17.17
N SER A 15 12.04 -14.75 16.33
CA SER A 15 11.69 -16.10 16.79
C SER A 15 12.80 -16.76 17.63
N ALA A 16 14.04 -16.38 17.41
CA ALA A 16 15.17 -16.82 18.23
C ALA A 16 15.31 -16.06 19.55
N GLU A 17 14.84 -14.81 19.61
CA GLU A 17 14.95 -13.93 20.77
C GLU A 17 13.66 -13.84 21.61
N THR A 18 12.51 -14.19 21.02
CA THR A 18 11.21 -14.14 21.69
C THR A 18 10.86 -15.52 22.23
N PRO A 19 10.75 -15.66 23.54
CA PRO A 19 10.34 -16.91 24.16
C PRO A 19 8.88 -17.27 23.79
N ASP A 20 8.49 -18.52 24.07
CA ASP A 20 7.12 -19.03 23.88
C ASP A 20 6.03 -18.12 24.49
N LYS A 21 6.39 -17.32 25.49
CA LYS A 21 5.51 -16.34 26.14
C LYS A 21 5.19 -15.12 25.32
N TRP A 22 5.69 -14.97 24.11
CA TRP A 22 5.39 -13.80 23.27
C TRP A 22 3.88 -13.62 23.04
N TYR A 23 3.16 -14.72 22.86
CA TYR A 23 1.71 -14.73 22.69
C TYR A 23 0.94 -14.53 24.01
N ASP A 24 1.64 -14.60 25.12
CA ASP A 24 1.07 -14.45 26.46
C ASP A 24 1.13 -13.00 26.97
N LEU A 25 1.57 -12.05 26.16
CA LEU A 25 1.72 -10.68 26.60
C LEU A 25 0.38 -9.95 26.72
N PRO A 26 0.30 -8.95 27.60
CA PRO A 26 -0.90 -8.13 27.79
C PRO A 26 -1.43 -7.51 26.48
N ILE A 27 -0.55 -7.19 25.55
CA ILE A 27 -0.90 -6.63 24.25
C ILE A 27 -1.99 -7.43 23.53
N ARG A 28 -1.91 -8.75 23.56
CA ARG A 28 -2.91 -9.61 22.94
C ARG A 28 -4.24 -9.60 23.68
N TYR A 29 -4.19 -9.74 25.02
CA TYR A 29 -5.41 -9.87 25.82
C TYR A 29 -6.16 -8.58 25.98
N LEU A 30 -5.46 -7.46 25.97
CA LEU A 30 -6.03 -6.19 26.35
C LEU A 30 -6.78 -5.49 25.24
N GLN A 31 -6.34 -5.67 24.02
CA GLN A 31 -6.95 -4.98 22.89
C GLN A 31 -7.86 -5.88 22.07
N GLU A 32 -7.60 -7.17 22.12
CA GLU A 32 -8.22 -8.09 21.16
C GLU A 32 -9.20 -9.07 21.81
N LEU A 33 -8.80 -9.75 22.87
CA LEU A 33 -9.61 -10.80 23.48
C LEU A 33 -10.38 -10.33 24.71
N TYR A 34 -9.75 -9.46 25.52
CA TYR A 34 -10.33 -8.93 26.73
C TYR A 34 -9.97 -7.46 26.88
N PRO A 35 -10.85 -6.54 26.56
CA PRO A 35 -10.61 -5.11 26.72
C PRO A 35 -10.62 -4.69 28.19
N ILE A 36 -9.72 -5.26 28.99
CA ILE A 36 -9.66 -5.12 30.45
C ILE A 36 -9.57 -3.66 30.87
N GLU A 37 -8.72 -2.88 30.15
CA GLU A 37 -8.58 -1.47 30.45
C GLU A 37 -9.89 -0.72 30.23
N ASP A 38 -10.56 -0.95 29.10
CA ASP A 38 -11.84 -0.30 28.80
C ASP A 38 -12.92 -0.69 29.81
N LEU A 39 -12.95 -1.95 30.23
CA LEU A 39 -13.86 -2.42 31.27
C LEU A 39 -13.57 -1.75 32.61
N LEU A 40 -12.31 -1.65 33.03
CA LEU A 40 -11.94 -0.99 34.29
C LEU A 40 -12.25 0.51 34.26
N VAL A 41 -12.06 1.17 33.15
CA VAL A 41 -12.47 2.57 32.96
C VAL A 41 -13.99 2.71 33.06
N LYS A 42 -14.75 1.87 32.36
CA LYS A 42 -16.21 1.92 32.30
C LYS A 42 -16.86 1.54 33.63
N GLU A 43 -16.47 0.40 34.20
CA GLU A 43 -17.14 -0.18 35.37
C GLU A 43 -16.66 0.42 36.71
N LEU A 44 -15.38 0.72 36.79
CA LEU A 44 -14.77 1.23 38.00
C LEU A 44 -14.41 2.71 37.93
N GLY A 45 -14.52 3.37 36.80
CA GLY A 45 -14.13 4.78 36.60
C GLY A 45 -12.65 5.04 36.90
N ILE A 46 -11.79 4.10 36.57
CA ILE A 46 -10.33 4.24 36.67
C ILE A 46 -9.82 4.98 35.45
N GLU A 47 -8.95 5.97 35.62
CA GLU A 47 -8.31 6.62 34.49
C GLU A 47 -7.35 5.65 33.78
N ARG A 48 -7.31 5.62 32.43
CA ARG A 48 -6.47 4.72 31.62
C ARG A 48 -5.01 4.69 32.07
N LYS A 49 -4.43 5.84 32.40
CA LYS A 49 -3.05 5.95 32.89
C LYS A 49 -2.78 5.23 34.21
N ASN A 50 -3.82 4.93 34.97
CA ASN A 50 -3.76 4.27 36.26
C ASN A 50 -4.06 2.76 36.21
N VAL A 51 -4.27 2.22 35.02
CA VAL A 51 -4.29 0.78 34.76
C VAL A 51 -2.88 0.35 34.32
N VAL A 52 -2.28 -0.58 35.06
CA VAL A 52 -0.92 -1.02 34.88
C VAL A 52 -0.84 -2.53 34.75
N PHE A 53 -0.05 -3.00 33.81
CA PHE A 53 0.25 -4.42 33.62
C PHE A 53 1.70 -4.70 33.98
N LYS A 54 1.92 -5.79 34.71
CA LYS A 54 3.25 -6.21 35.19
C LYS A 54 3.45 -7.67 34.87
N ALA A 55 4.66 -8.04 34.44
CA ALA A 55 5.03 -9.44 34.34
C ALA A 55 4.95 -10.10 35.73
N TYR A 56 4.46 -11.34 35.79
CA TYR A 56 4.46 -12.12 37.01
C TYR A 56 5.81 -12.79 37.21
N GLU A 57 6.43 -12.55 38.37
CA GLU A 57 7.76 -13.09 38.70
C GLU A 57 7.71 -14.26 39.69
N GLY A 58 6.51 -14.72 40.04
CA GLY A 58 6.29 -15.78 41.01
C GLY A 58 6.39 -17.18 40.42
N GLU A 59 6.26 -18.20 41.27
CA GLU A 59 6.30 -19.63 40.89
C GLU A 59 4.96 -20.17 40.38
N ASP A 60 3.87 -19.42 40.58
CA ASP A 60 2.53 -19.83 40.13
C ASP A 60 2.42 -19.75 38.59
N ASP A 61 1.50 -20.52 38.05
CA ASP A 61 1.22 -20.54 36.61
C ASP A 61 0.36 -19.32 36.18
N ILE A 62 0.94 -18.15 36.33
CA ILE A 62 0.38 -16.84 35.97
C ILE A 62 1.26 -16.16 34.93
N THR A 63 0.65 -15.47 33.96
CA THR A 63 1.38 -14.75 32.92
C THR A 63 1.70 -13.32 33.34
N TYR A 64 0.70 -12.59 33.82
CA TYR A 64 0.85 -11.20 34.25
C TYR A 64 -0.19 -10.75 35.28
N LEU A 65 0.09 -9.61 35.94
CA LEU A 65 -0.81 -8.93 36.84
C LEU A 65 -1.36 -7.66 36.21
N CYS A 66 -2.65 -7.43 36.38
CA CYS A 66 -3.31 -6.16 36.08
C CYS A 66 -3.64 -5.42 37.37
N GLN A 67 -3.24 -4.16 37.48
CA GLN A 67 -3.54 -3.31 38.64
C GLN A 67 -4.25 -2.05 38.19
N GLY A 68 -5.33 -1.71 38.83
CA GLY A 68 -6.01 -0.44 38.72
C GLY A 68 -5.87 0.41 39.98
N SER A 69 -5.62 1.69 39.85
CA SER A 69 -5.43 2.60 40.99
C SER A 69 -6.33 3.83 40.89
N LYS A 70 -6.81 4.28 42.06
CA LYS A 70 -7.50 5.57 42.23
C LYS A 70 -6.81 6.34 43.32
N GLU A 71 -6.62 7.65 43.14
CA GLU A 71 -6.04 8.54 44.18
C GLU A 71 -4.71 7.97 44.74
N ASN A 72 -3.86 7.40 43.85
CA ASN A 72 -2.61 6.74 44.21
C ASN A 72 -2.71 5.47 45.08
N SER A 73 -3.91 4.90 45.21
CA SER A 73 -4.12 3.64 45.90
C SER A 73 -4.61 2.56 44.95
N VAL A 74 -3.99 1.37 45.01
CA VAL A 74 -4.46 0.21 44.20
C VAL A 74 -5.85 -0.15 44.71
N CYS A 75 -6.84 -0.11 43.83
CA CYS A 75 -8.24 -0.43 44.15
C CYS A 75 -8.69 -1.76 43.54
N CYS A 76 -7.98 -2.28 42.57
CA CYS A 76 -8.17 -3.62 42.03
C CYS A 76 -6.84 -4.20 41.58
N GLU A 77 -6.70 -5.51 41.76
CA GLU A 77 -5.58 -6.28 41.24
C GLU A 77 -6.10 -7.65 40.85
N ASP A 78 -5.70 -8.14 39.71
CA ASP A 78 -6.01 -9.49 39.29
C ASP A 78 -4.84 -10.12 38.53
N ALA A 79 -4.82 -11.46 38.53
CA ALA A 79 -3.77 -12.26 37.94
C ALA A 79 -4.31 -13.04 36.74
N TYR A 80 -3.60 -12.97 35.64
CA TYR A 80 -4.03 -13.60 34.40
C TYR A 80 -3.04 -14.67 33.93
N LYS A 81 -3.63 -15.81 33.56
CA LYS A 81 -2.93 -16.89 32.86
C LYS A 81 -3.42 -16.95 31.44
N ALA A 82 -2.53 -16.69 30.50
CA ALA A 82 -2.83 -16.88 29.11
C ALA A 82 -2.87 -18.37 28.74
N ALA A 83 -3.93 -18.82 28.09
CA ALA A 83 -4.07 -20.16 27.58
C ALA A 83 -3.49 -20.27 26.17
N TRP A 84 -2.86 -21.38 25.86
CA TRP A 84 -2.33 -21.67 24.52
C TRP A 84 -2.49 -23.15 24.18
N SER A 85 -2.45 -23.47 22.89
CA SER A 85 -2.36 -24.86 22.41
C SER A 85 -1.53 -24.94 21.13
N GLU A 86 -1.00 -26.14 20.85
CA GLU A 86 -0.36 -26.41 19.56
C GLU A 86 -1.42 -26.71 18.51
N ARG A 87 -1.20 -26.22 17.30
CA ARG A 87 -2.02 -26.51 16.12
C ARG A 87 -1.29 -27.48 15.21
N PRO A 88 -1.97 -28.45 14.55
CA PRO A 88 -1.33 -29.46 13.71
C PRO A 88 -0.47 -28.87 12.59
N TYR A 89 -0.91 -27.79 11.96
CA TYR A 89 -0.18 -27.13 10.89
C TYR A 89 1.07 -26.35 11.35
N MET A 90 1.25 -26.15 12.65
CA MET A 90 2.47 -25.53 13.20
C MET A 90 3.71 -26.39 12.99
N ASN A 91 3.56 -27.66 12.64
CA ASN A 91 4.69 -28.50 12.23
C ASN A 91 5.39 -27.97 10.96
N GLU A 92 4.69 -27.24 10.11
CA GLU A 92 5.24 -26.59 8.92
C GLU A 92 5.94 -25.27 9.27
N TYR A 93 5.61 -24.69 10.43
CA TYR A 93 6.12 -23.41 10.91
C TYR A 93 6.61 -23.51 12.37
N PRO A 94 7.56 -24.39 12.67
CA PRO A 94 7.98 -24.63 14.05
C PRO A 94 8.56 -23.40 14.75
N GLN A 95 9.03 -22.43 13.98
CA GLN A 95 9.55 -21.16 14.49
C GLN A 95 8.47 -20.25 15.09
N MET A 96 7.20 -20.52 14.82
CA MET A 96 6.09 -19.71 15.35
C MET A 96 5.79 -20.00 16.82
N GLY A 97 6.29 -21.12 17.37
CA GLY A 97 6.03 -21.51 18.75
C GLY A 97 4.58 -21.91 19.00
N LYS A 98 4.14 -21.70 20.20
CA LYS A 98 2.77 -22.00 20.65
C LYS A 98 1.83 -20.86 20.33
N VAL A 99 0.58 -21.17 20.03
CA VAL A 99 -0.46 -20.19 19.69
C VAL A 99 -1.64 -20.28 20.62
N HIS A 100 -2.32 -19.13 20.82
CA HIS A 100 -3.56 -19.07 21.58
C HIS A 100 -4.71 -19.52 20.70
N PRO A 101 -5.54 -20.48 21.15
CA PRO A 101 -6.70 -20.90 20.40
C PRO A 101 -7.85 -19.93 20.58
N SER A 102 -8.53 -19.60 19.49
CA SER A 102 -9.85 -18.99 19.53
C SER A 102 -10.88 -20.11 19.52
N THR A 103 -11.29 -20.59 20.67
CA THR A 103 -12.17 -21.77 20.80
C THR A 103 -13.30 -21.55 21.77
N GLY A 104 -14.42 -22.21 21.52
CA GLY A 104 -15.56 -22.22 22.42
C GLY A 104 -15.27 -23.05 23.69
N TYR A 105 -15.85 -22.62 24.79
CA TYR A 105 -15.70 -23.31 26.06
C TYR A 105 -17.01 -23.26 26.84
N ILE A 106 -17.43 -24.40 27.41
CA ILE A 106 -18.61 -24.50 28.24
C ILE A 106 -18.22 -25.06 29.60
N LYS A 107 -18.56 -24.31 30.64
CA LYS A 107 -18.52 -24.76 32.02
C LYS A 107 -19.88 -24.56 32.66
N ALA A 108 -20.44 -25.60 33.28
CA ALA A 108 -21.69 -25.54 34.00
C ALA A 108 -21.52 -26.14 35.37
N GLU A 109 -22.01 -25.43 36.38
CA GLU A 109 -21.99 -25.86 37.78
C GLU A 109 -23.39 -25.84 38.36
N VAL A 110 -23.75 -26.86 39.10
CA VAL A 110 -25.02 -26.94 39.83
C VAL A 110 -24.71 -27.25 41.29
N ASN A 111 -25.17 -26.39 42.19
CA ASN A 111 -24.95 -26.51 43.63
C ASN A 111 -23.46 -26.69 43.99
N GLY A 112 -22.57 -25.94 43.34
CA GLY A 112 -21.11 -26.00 43.56
C GLY A 112 -20.42 -27.24 43.00
N LYS A 113 -21.15 -28.08 42.24
CA LYS A 113 -20.59 -29.24 41.56
C LYS A 113 -20.51 -28.97 40.06
N THR A 114 -19.32 -29.06 39.49
CA THR A 114 -19.12 -29.00 38.01
C THR A 114 -19.81 -30.21 37.39
N ILE A 115 -20.75 -29.97 36.48
CA ILE A 115 -21.49 -30.99 35.75
C ILE A 115 -21.06 -31.06 34.29
N LEU A 116 -20.45 -29.97 33.75
CA LEU A 116 -19.91 -29.86 32.43
C LEU A 116 -18.70 -28.95 32.46
N ASP A 117 -17.63 -29.36 31.85
CA ASP A 117 -16.40 -28.58 31.68
C ASP A 117 -15.67 -29.10 30.41
N LYS A 118 -15.85 -28.39 29.31
CA LYS A 118 -15.22 -28.83 28.04
C LYS A 118 -15.08 -27.72 27.04
N LYS A 119 -14.06 -27.88 26.16
CA LYS A 119 -13.95 -27.13 24.93
C LYS A 119 -15.06 -27.53 23.94
N VAL A 120 -15.56 -26.56 23.21
CA VAL A 120 -16.54 -26.75 22.13
C VAL A 120 -15.92 -26.20 20.86
N ARG A 121 -15.84 -27.02 19.83
CA ARG A 121 -15.34 -26.58 18.53
C ARG A 121 -16.30 -25.59 17.90
N THR A 122 -15.78 -24.47 17.42
CA THR A 122 -16.53 -23.43 16.74
C THR A 122 -16.62 -23.68 15.24
N ASP A 123 -17.56 -23.02 14.55
CA ASP A 123 -17.66 -23.05 13.10
C ASP A 123 -16.36 -22.56 12.44
N LEU A 124 -15.74 -21.52 13.02
CA LEU A 124 -14.49 -20.95 12.53
C LEU A 124 -13.34 -21.94 12.61
N GLU A 125 -13.20 -22.66 13.73
CA GLU A 125 -12.18 -23.69 13.88
C GLU A 125 -12.38 -24.84 12.89
N GLU A 126 -13.63 -25.22 12.60
CA GLU A 126 -13.93 -26.28 11.63
C GLU A 126 -13.53 -25.85 10.21
N ILE A 127 -13.89 -24.64 9.80
CA ILE A 127 -13.53 -24.07 8.51
C ILE A 127 -12.01 -23.92 8.39
N TRP A 128 -11.36 -23.42 9.44
CA TRP A 128 -9.92 -23.28 9.49
C TRP A 128 -9.18 -24.62 9.29
N ASP A 129 -9.61 -25.67 9.96
CA ASP A 129 -9.01 -26.98 9.81
C ASP A 129 -9.19 -27.56 8.41
N VAL A 130 -10.37 -27.40 7.78
CA VAL A 130 -10.63 -27.80 6.38
C VAL A 130 -9.77 -26.98 5.43
N TYR A 131 -9.64 -25.68 5.65
CA TYR A 131 -8.79 -24.82 4.84
C TYR A 131 -7.33 -25.32 4.80
N GLN A 132 -6.76 -25.60 5.98
CA GLN A 132 -5.38 -26.05 6.10
C GLN A 132 -5.16 -27.48 5.61
N SER A 133 -6.10 -28.41 5.89
CA SER A 133 -5.92 -29.84 5.62
C SER A 133 -6.37 -30.29 4.23
N GLU A 134 -7.27 -29.53 3.59
CA GLU A 134 -7.86 -29.91 2.32
C GLU A 134 -7.65 -28.85 1.24
N VAL A 135 -8.09 -27.59 1.47
CA VAL A 135 -8.13 -26.56 0.43
C VAL A 135 -6.71 -26.21 -0.06
N LEU A 136 -5.81 -25.85 0.83
CA LEU A 136 -4.44 -25.49 0.45
C LEU A 136 -3.69 -26.64 -0.23
N PRO A 137 -3.74 -27.90 0.29
CA PRO A 137 -3.16 -29.05 -0.40
C PRO A 137 -3.78 -29.34 -1.76
N ASP A 138 -5.09 -29.15 -1.94
CA ASP A 138 -5.77 -29.33 -3.23
C ASP A 138 -5.34 -28.28 -4.25
N CYS A 139 -5.20 -27.02 -3.84
CA CYS A 139 -4.65 -25.96 -4.70
C CYS A 139 -3.21 -26.28 -5.10
N ARG A 140 -2.39 -26.79 -4.18
CA ARG A 140 -1.03 -27.23 -4.52
C ARG A 140 -1.03 -28.34 -5.55
N ARG A 141 -1.89 -29.36 -5.40
CA ARG A 141 -2.04 -30.41 -6.42
C ARG A 141 -2.43 -29.84 -7.80
N TYR A 142 -3.37 -28.92 -7.82
CA TYR A 142 -3.75 -28.22 -9.05
C TYR A 142 -2.54 -27.55 -9.72
N ILE A 143 -1.74 -26.81 -8.95
CA ILE A 143 -0.51 -26.17 -9.45
C ILE A 143 0.45 -27.24 -10.02
N GLU A 144 0.71 -28.34 -9.28
CA GLU A 144 1.60 -29.41 -9.72
C GLU A 144 1.11 -30.07 -11.02
N GLU A 145 -0.21 -30.30 -11.17
CA GLU A 145 -0.79 -30.85 -12.38
C GLU A 145 -0.65 -29.89 -13.58
N LYS A 146 -0.93 -28.60 -13.37
CA LYS A 146 -0.84 -27.57 -14.44
C LYS A 146 0.60 -27.30 -14.88
N THR A 147 1.56 -27.40 -13.98
CA THR A 147 2.96 -27.11 -14.24
C THR A 147 3.79 -28.38 -14.59
N GLY A 148 3.15 -29.56 -14.57
CA GLY A 148 3.87 -30.84 -14.75
C GLY A 148 4.85 -31.12 -13.62
N GLY A 149 4.60 -30.58 -12.41
CA GLY A 149 5.41 -30.75 -11.21
C GLY A 149 6.66 -29.86 -11.15
N THR A 150 6.87 -29.00 -12.13
CA THR A 150 7.92 -27.97 -12.13
C THR A 150 7.29 -26.62 -11.84
N VAL A 151 7.77 -25.94 -10.80
CA VAL A 151 7.30 -24.58 -10.47
C VAL A 151 8.44 -23.59 -10.62
N ALA A 152 8.11 -22.42 -11.15
CA ALA A 152 9.05 -21.32 -11.33
C ALA A 152 8.33 -19.98 -11.11
N GLU A 153 9.08 -18.96 -10.77
CA GLU A 153 8.54 -17.63 -10.51
C GLU A 153 7.77 -17.07 -11.73
N GLU A 154 8.29 -17.32 -12.93
CA GLU A 154 7.73 -16.86 -14.20
C GLU A 154 6.38 -17.50 -14.57
N MET A 155 6.01 -18.59 -13.88
CA MET A 155 4.74 -19.29 -14.11
C MET A 155 3.57 -18.65 -13.35
N GLN A 156 3.86 -17.71 -12.47
CA GLN A 156 2.82 -17.00 -11.71
C GLN A 156 2.07 -15.98 -12.58
N PRO A 157 0.76 -15.75 -12.31
CA PRO A 157 -0.08 -16.45 -11.32
C PRO A 157 -0.49 -17.84 -11.80
N PHE A 158 -0.70 -18.76 -10.86
CA PHE A 158 -1.17 -20.11 -11.15
C PHE A 158 -2.70 -20.19 -11.26
N PHE A 159 -3.40 -19.27 -10.61
CA PHE A 159 -4.84 -19.07 -10.68
C PHE A 159 -5.15 -17.58 -10.71
N HIS A 160 -6.34 -17.21 -11.18
CA HIS A 160 -6.79 -15.84 -11.07
C HIS A 160 -7.26 -15.56 -9.64
N GLU A 161 -8.14 -16.40 -9.13
CA GLU A 161 -8.78 -16.23 -7.82
C GLU A 161 -9.04 -17.57 -7.17
N LEU A 162 -8.65 -17.71 -5.92
CA LEU A 162 -9.10 -18.72 -4.97
C LEU A 162 -10.15 -18.07 -4.08
N ARG A 163 -11.41 -18.14 -4.52
CA ARG A 163 -12.54 -17.57 -3.79
C ARG A 163 -13.10 -18.56 -2.80
N MET A 164 -13.28 -18.11 -1.58
CA MET A 164 -13.83 -18.88 -0.47
C MET A 164 -15.08 -18.19 0.06
N ASP A 165 -16.27 -18.64 -0.36
CA ASP A 165 -17.55 -18.16 0.15
C ASP A 165 -17.88 -18.93 1.42
N ILE A 166 -17.87 -18.25 2.54
CA ILE A 166 -18.01 -18.79 3.90
C ILE A 166 -19.27 -18.22 4.54
N THR A 167 -20.11 -19.10 5.09
CA THR A 167 -21.25 -18.70 5.90
C THR A 167 -21.14 -19.36 7.25
N VAL A 168 -21.16 -18.58 8.33
CA VAL A 168 -21.04 -19.04 9.72
C VAL A 168 -22.11 -18.47 10.59
N SER A 169 -22.41 -19.15 11.70
CA SER A 169 -23.43 -18.73 12.65
C SER A 169 -22.90 -17.87 13.78
N GLU A 170 -21.60 -17.75 13.91
CA GLU A 170 -20.99 -16.89 14.93
C GLU A 170 -21.36 -15.43 14.66
N PRO A 171 -21.75 -14.68 15.72
CA PRO A 171 -22.08 -13.27 15.55
C PRO A 171 -20.83 -12.43 15.26
N ASP A 172 -21.02 -11.47 14.39
CA ASP A 172 -20.01 -10.44 14.09
C ASP A 172 -20.28 -9.24 15.02
N GLU A 173 -20.13 -9.46 16.32
CA GLU A 173 -20.41 -8.43 17.30
C GLU A 173 -19.12 -8.01 18.01
N PRO A 174 -18.88 -6.70 18.16
CA PRO A 174 -17.78 -6.20 18.96
C PRO A 174 -17.96 -6.61 20.43
N THR A 175 -16.86 -6.75 21.14
CA THR A 175 -16.83 -7.16 22.54
C THR A 175 -17.43 -6.14 23.52
N GLY A 176 -17.98 -5.03 23.02
CA GLY A 176 -18.73 -4.02 23.77
C GLY A 176 -17.88 -2.95 24.45
N SER A 177 -16.59 -2.89 24.18
CA SER A 177 -15.69 -1.87 24.73
C SER A 177 -15.41 -0.74 23.72
N ARG A 178 -15.11 -1.08 22.50
CA ARG A 178 -14.96 -0.15 21.36
C ARG A 178 -15.57 -0.81 20.14
N GLU A 179 -16.31 -0.04 19.35
CA GLU A 179 -17.00 -0.56 18.15
C GLU A 179 -16.03 -1.04 17.04
N ASP A 180 -14.82 -0.52 17.07
CA ASP A 180 -13.75 -0.88 16.14
C ASP A 180 -12.92 -2.09 16.61
N LEU A 181 -13.25 -2.67 17.77
CA LEU A 181 -12.57 -3.83 18.27
C LEU A 181 -13.23 -5.12 17.77
N ILE A 182 -12.57 -5.76 16.94
CA ILE A 182 -12.35 -7.17 16.64
C ILE A 182 -13.58 -8.07 16.56
N SER A 183 -13.82 -8.41 15.37
CA SER A 183 -14.65 -9.54 14.96
C SER A 183 -13.78 -10.81 14.83
N SER A 184 -14.28 -11.95 15.36
CA SER A 184 -13.67 -13.26 15.10
C SER A 184 -13.74 -13.62 13.62
N LEU A 185 -14.72 -13.09 12.90
CA LEU A 185 -14.89 -13.30 11.46
C LEU A 185 -13.84 -12.52 10.66
N ASP A 186 -13.56 -11.27 11.05
CA ASP A 186 -12.46 -10.50 10.48
C ASP A 186 -11.13 -11.22 10.71
N ALA A 187 -10.88 -11.70 11.94
CA ALA A 187 -9.68 -12.46 12.25
C ALA A 187 -9.54 -13.74 11.41
N LEU A 188 -10.62 -14.46 11.15
CA LEU A 188 -10.60 -15.63 10.24
C LEU A 188 -10.27 -15.20 8.81
N HIS A 189 -10.88 -14.13 8.32
CA HIS A 189 -10.61 -13.58 6.99
C HIS A 189 -9.11 -13.26 6.82
N GLU A 190 -8.55 -12.53 7.78
CA GLU A 190 -7.14 -12.15 7.80
C GLU A 190 -6.19 -13.35 7.82
N ASP A 191 -6.43 -14.29 8.74
CA ASP A 191 -5.61 -15.49 8.88
C ASP A 191 -5.65 -16.37 7.62
N MET A 192 -6.82 -16.55 6.99
CA MET A 192 -6.94 -17.34 5.76
C MET A 192 -6.11 -16.72 4.63
N TYR A 193 -6.15 -15.42 4.52
CA TYR A 193 -5.42 -14.70 3.51
C TYR A 193 -3.88 -14.79 3.75
N PHE A 194 -3.40 -14.42 4.92
CA PHE A 194 -1.96 -14.39 5.22
C PHE A 194 -1.33 -15.78 5.25
N VAL A 195 -1.98 -16.72 5.92
CA VAL A 195 -1.47 -18.09 6.00
C VAL A 195 -1.48 -18.78 4.63
N GLY A 196 -2.50 -18.52 3.81
CA GLY A 196 -2.53 -18.99 2.42
C GLY A 196 -1.38 -18.44 1.58
N GLY A 197 -1.10 -17.14 1.70
CA GLY A 197 0.06 -16.53 1.03
C GLY A 197 1.38 -17.16 1.46
N ASP A 198 1.58 -17.35 2.75
CA ASP A 198 2.79 -18.00 3.28
C ASP A 198 2.91 -19.48 2.91
N TYR A 199 1.79 -20.18 2.80
CA TYR A 199 1.79 -21.57 2.33
C TYR A 199 2.39 -21.70 0.93
N PHE A 200 1.98 -20.87 -0.03
CA PHE A 200 2.51 -20.90 -1.40
C PHE A 200 3.96 -20.42 -1.47
N LYS A 201 4.35 -19.41 -0.71
CA LYS A 201 5.75 -18.98 -0.59
C LYS A 201 6.64 -20.12 -0.13
N ASN A 202 6.26 -20.80 0.96
CA ASN A 202 7.02 -21.93 1.49
C ASN A 202 7.04 -23.13 0.55
N TYR A 203 5.92 -23.41 -0.12
CA TYR A 203 5.87 -24.45 -1.14
C TYR A 203 6.90 -24.19 -2.26
N GLY A 204 6.98 -22.98 -2.77
CA GLY A 204 7.96 -22.60 -3.79
C GLY A 204 9.41 -22.76 -3.31
N ILE A 205 9.70 -22.26 -2.09
CA ILE A 205 11.03 -22.40 -1.49
C ILE A 205 11.43 -23.87 -1.32
N GLN A 206 10.53 -24.71 -0.81
CA GLN A 206 10.80 -26.14 -0.60
C GLN A 206 10.93 -26.90 -1.91
N LYS A 207 10.10 -26.59 -2.91
CA LYS A 207 10.03 -27.32 -4.18
C LYS A 207 11.12 -26.92 -5.17
N ALA A 208 11.42 -25.64 -5.28
CA ALA A 208 12.25 -25.08 -6.34
C ALA A 208 13.28 -24.04 -5.87
N GLY A 209 13.33 -23.74 -4.56
CA GLY A 209 14.21 -22.70 -4.02
C GLY A 209 13.80 -21.27 -4.41
N VAL A 210 12.55 -21.07 -4.86
CA VAL A 210 12.02 -19.77 -5.27
C VAL A 210 10.80 -19.40 -4.44
N MET A 211 10.60 -18.11 -4.20
CA MET A 211 9.46 -17.62 -3.46
C MET A 211 8.27 -17.43 -4.40
N LEU A 212 7.20 -18.22 -4.22
CA LEU A 212 5.96 -18.09 -4.98
C LEU A 212 4.99 -17.16 -4.22
N ASP A 213 5.19 -15.88 -4.36
CA ASP A 213 4.48 -14.84 -3.60
C ASP A 213 3.38 -14.10 -4.41
N ALA A 214 3.18 -14.49 -5.66
CA ALA A 214 2.08 -14.03 -6.53
C ALA A 214 1.29 -15.21 -7.12
N PRO A 215 0.78 -16.15 -6.29
CA PRO A 215 0.12 -17.35 -6.77
C PRO A 215 -1.20 -17.08 -7.49
N GLY A 216 -1.81 -15.97 -7.22
CA GLY A 216 -3.13 -15.49 -7.55
C GLY A 216 -3.81 -14.90 -6.32
N LEU A 217 -4.97 -14.29 -6.50
CA LEU A 217 -5.74 -13.69 -5.41
C LEU A 217 -6.35 -14.79 -4.51
N ILE A 218 -6.07 -14.74 -3.22
CA ILE A 218 -6.72 -15.56 -2.19
C ILE A 218 -7.80 -14.70 -1.56
N LEU A 219 -9.08 -15.00 -1.82
CA LEU A 219 -10.21 -14.14 -1.46
C LEU A 219 -11.21 -14.85 -0.55
N PRO A 220 -11.06 -14.77 0.78
CA PRO A 220 -12.13 -15.14 1.70
C PRO A 220 -13.27 -14.12 1.63
N VAL A 221 -14.50 -14.61 1.55
CA VAL A 221 -15.72 -13.80 1.61
C VAL A 221 -16.62 -14.43 2.66
N ILE A 222 -16.77 -13.76 3.80
CA ILE A 222 -17.41 -14.32 4.98
C ILE A 222 -18.73 -13.62 5.25
N HIS A 223 -19.78 -14.39 5.45
CA HIS A 223 -21.13 -13.94 5.77
C HIS A 223 -21.61 -14.52 7.10
N GLN A 224 -22.24 -13.70 7.90
CA GLN A 224 -22.88 -14.14 9.12
C GLN A 224 -24.32 -14.57 8.85
N LYS A 225 -24.68 -15.80 9.20
CA LYS A 225 -26.04 -16.31 9.06
C LYS A 225 -26.31 -17.48 10.01
N GLU A 226 -27.45 -17.48 10.67
CA GLU A 226 -27.89 -18.60 11.48
C GLU A 226 -27.99 -19.91 10.69
N GLY A 227 -27.57 -21.02 11.29
CA GLY A 227 -27.64 -22.36 10.72
C GLY A 227 -26.30 -23.08 10.78
N ARG A 228 -26.16 -24.11 9.93
CA ARG A 228 -24.90 -24.84 9.80
C ARG A 228 -23.93 -24.06 8.93
N PRO A 229 -22.62 -24.12 9.23
CA PRO A 229 -21.62 -23.46 8.41
C PRO A 229 -21.64 -24.00 6.96
N VAL A 230 -21.36 -23.13 6.03
CA VAL A 230 -21.16 -23.46 4.62
C VAL A 230 -19.80 -22.94 4.20
N PHE A 231 -19.01 -23.81 3.58
CA PHE A 231 -17.72 -23.46 3.04
C PHE A 231 -17.65 -23.92 1.57
N ARG A 232 -17.71 -22.94 0.65
CA ARG A 232 -17.60 -23.19 -0.79
C ARG A 232 -16.31 -22.61 -1.31
N VAL A 233 -15.51 -23.42 -1.99
CA VAL A 233 -14.26 -23.00 -2.60
C VAL A 233 -14.38 -23.02 -4.11
N THR A 234 -13.97 -21.93 -4.76
CA THR A 234 -13.94 -21.80 -6.22
C THR A 234 -12.54 -21.34 -6.64
N LEU A 235 -11.90 -22.14 -7.48
CA LEU A 235 -10.61 -21.80 -8.09
C LEU A 235 -10.84 -21.43 -9.55
N THR A 236 -10.43 -20.22 -9.96
CA THR A 236 -10.54 -19.76 -11.35
C THR A 236 -9.17 -19.75 -12.02
N GLU A 237 -9.12 -20.14 -13.30
CA GLU A 237 -7.88 -20.14 -14.09
C GLU A 237 -7.36 -18.71 -14.29
N PRO A 238 -6.05 -18.54 -14.51
CA PRO A 238 -5.48 -17.24 -14.84
C PRO A 238 -6.15 -16.61 -16.05
N LEU A 239 -6.31 -15.31 -16.04
CA LEU A 239 -6.86 -14.57 -17.16
C LEU A 239 -5.94 -14.74 -18.38
N LYS A 240 -6.50 -15.13 -19.52
CA LYS A 240 -5.72 -15.40 -20.74
C LYS A 240 -5.34 -14.13 -21.48
N ASP A 241 -6.25 -13.18 -21.51
CA ASP A 241 -6.09 -11.96 -22.29
C ASP A 241 -5.79 -10.76 -21.37
N ALA A 242 -4.92 -9.90 -21.79
CA ALA A 242 -4.72 -8.61 -21.17
C ALA A 242 -5.96 -7.74 -21.37
N ALA A 243 -6.06 -6.66 -20.59
CA ALA A 243 -7.07 -5.65 -20.74
C ALA A 243 -7.18 -5.22 -22.22
N CYS A 244 -8.39 -5.28 -22.73
CA CYS A 244 -8.68 -4.86 -24.10
C CYS A 244 -9.08 -3.40 -24.11
N ILE A 245 -8.45 -2.62 -24.99
CA ILE A 245 -8.95 -1.30 -25.35
C ILE A 245 -9.79 -1.49 -26.63
N THR A 246 -11.07 -1.17 -26.55
CA THR A 246 -12.01 -1.30 -27.68
C THR A 246 -12.66 0.04 -27.98
N LYS A 247 -12.64 0.45 -29.26
CA LYS A 247 -13.42 1.59 -29.76
C LYS A 247 -13.82 1.36 -31.23
N ASP A 248 -15.09 1.57 -31.50
CA ASP A 248 -15.65 1.49 -32.85
C ASP A 248 -15.30 0.18 -33.60
N GLY A 249 -15.35 -0.95 -32.88
CA GLY A 249 -15.06 -2.28 -33.41
C GLY A 249 -13.58 -2.66 -33.48
N GLU A 250 -12.67 -1.74 -33.19
CA GLU A 250 -11.24 -2.05 -33.08
C GLU A 250 -10.87 -2.42 -31.64
N THR A 251 -10.19 -3.54 -31.47
CA THR A 251 -9.76 -4.04 -30.17
C THR A 251 -8.26 -4.30 -30.18
N ALA A 252 -7.53 -3.69 -29.26
CA ALA A 252 -6.16 -4.06 -28.93
C ALA A 252 -6.18 -4.88 -27.65
N ALA A 253 -5.94 -6.17 -27.79
CA ALA A 253 -5.68 -7.09 -26.71
C ALA A 253 -4.22 -7.52 -26.77
N ALA A 254 -3.50 -7.46 -25.68
CA ALA A 254 -2.20 -8.11 -25.55
C ALA A 254 -2.39 -9.46 -24.86
N GLU A 255 -1.67 -10.49 -25.28
CA GLU A 255 -1.58 -11.72 -24.48
C GLU A 255 -0.86 -11.37 -23.18
N ARG A 256 -1.34 -11.92 -22.04
CA ARG A 256 -0.69 -11.74 -20.73
C ARG A 256 0.60 -12.56 -20.59
N LYS A 257 1.13 -13.09 -21.65
CA LYS A 257 2.46 -13.65 -21.65
C LYS A 257 3.48 -12.53 -21.52
N ARG A 258 4.48 -12.72 -20.67
CA ARG A 258 5.72 -11.94 -20.70
C ARG A 258 6.36 -12.13 -22.05
N SER A 259 5.95 -11.36 -23.03
CA SER A 259 6.65 -11.25 -24.29
C SER A 259 7.47 -9.98 -24.21
N GLU A 260 8.77 -10.09 -24.43
CA GLU A 260 9.62 -8.94 -24.64
C GLU A 260 9.17 -8.26 -25.94
N VAL A 261 8.34 -7.24 -25.82
CA VAL A 261 8.00 -6.37 -26.93
C VAL A 261 9.01 -5.25 -26.98
N GLU A 262 9.89 -5.29 -27.96
CA GLU A 262 10.83 -4.21 -28.22
C GLU A 262 10.22 -3.23 -29.24
N THR A 263 10.28 -1.94 -28.92
CA THR A 263 9.85 -0.87 -29.83
C THR A 263 10.90 0.22 -29.91
N TRP A 264 11.22 0.67 -31.09
CA TRP A 264 12.12 1.81 -31.30
C TRP A 264 11.79 2.58 -32.56
N ILE A 265 12.16 3.86 -32.60
CA ILE A 265 12.07 4.68 -33.82
C ILE A 265 13.24 4.27 -34.73
N SER A 266 12.94 3.59 -35.83
CA SER A 266 13.92 3.12 -36.81
C SER A 266 14.32 4.20 -37.82
N ALA A 267 13.38 5.10 -38.16
CA ALA A 267 13.63 6.22 -39.04
C ALA A 267 12.68 7.38 -38.76
N VAL A 268 13.11 8.57 -39.16
CA VAL A 268 12.27 9.77 -39.20
C VAL A 268 12.40 10.36 -40.58
N SER A 269 11.31 10.58 -41.28
CA SER A 269 11.27 11.17 -42.61
C SER A 269 10.31 12.35 -42.67
N TRP A 270 10.56 13.23 -43.64
CA TRP A 270 9.64 14.32 -43.96
C TRP A 270 9.10 14.06 -45.39
N GLU A 271 7.86 13.64 -45.46
CA GLU A 271 7.22 13.25 -46.71
C GLU A 271 5.90 13.97 -46.89
N ASN A 272 5.62 14.48 -48.08
CA ASN A 272 4.38 15.19 -48.43
C ASN A 272 4.01 16.37 -47.50
N GLY A 273 5.00 16.97 -46.83
CA GLY A 273 4.78 18.07 -45.91
C GLY A 273 4.46 17.61 -44.49
N GLU A 274 4.56 16.31 -44.19
CA GLU A 274 4.29 15.71 -42.89
C GLU A 274 5.53 15.04 -42.31
N LEU A 275 5.64 15.07 -41.00
CA LEU A 275 6.66 14.36 -40.24
C LEU A 275 6.20 12.91 -40.01
N ASN A 276 7.01 11.94 -40.47
CA ASN A 276 6.73 10.53 -40.34
C ASN A 276 7.74 9.87 -39.40
N PHE A 277 7.25 9.12 -38.41
CA PHE A 277 8.06 8.26 -37.54
C PHE A 277 7.83 6.80 -37.92
N HIS A 278 8.92 6.13 -38.32
CA HIS A 278 8.92 4.69 -38.52
C HIS A 278 9.27 4.00 -37.21
N ILE A 279 8.40 3.13 -36.73
CA ILE A 279 8.51 2.45 -35.45
C ILE A 279 8.57 0.95 -35.70
N THR A 280 9.71 0.36 -35.44
CA THR A 280 9.88 -1.09 -35.53
C THR A 280 9.37 -1.73 -34.23
N VAL A 281 8.55 -2.77 -34.36
CA VAL A 281 7.95 -3.54 -33.25
C VAL A 281 8.36 -5.00 -33.38
N LYS A 282 9.01 -5.54 -32.35
CA LYS A 282 9.36 -6.96 -32.22
C LYS A 282 8.62 -7.61 -31.06
N GLY A 283 8.35 -8.90 -31.18
CA GLY A 283 7.74 -9.70 -30.11
C GLY A 283 6.23 -9.51 -29.93
N ALA A 284 5.59 -8.62 -30.71
CA ALA A 284 4.14 -8.44 -30.69
C ALA A 284 3.47 -9.17 -31.86
N ALA A 285 2.28 -9.73 -31.63
CA ALA A 285 1.46 -10.30 -32.67
C ALA A 285 1.06 -9.22 -33.69
N GLU A 286 1.10 -9.54 -34.97
CA GLU A 286 0.79 -8.60 -36.08
C GLU A 286 -0.61 -7.98 -35.93
N ALA A 287 -1.60 -8.79 -35.51
CA ALA A 287 -2.96 -8.31 -35.24
C ALA A 287 -2.99 -7.23 -34.14
N THR A 288 -2.18 -7.37 -33.10
CA THR A 288 -2.05 -6.39 -32.02
C THR A 288 -1.46 -5.07 -32.54
N VAL A 289 -0.40 -5.14 -33.34
CA VAL A 289 0.25 -3.94 -33.93
C VAL A 289 -0.75 -3.20 -34.83
N LYS A 290 -1.49 -3.92 -35.65
CA LYS A 290 -2.55 -3.37 -36.52
C LYS A 290 -3.64 -2.66 -35.70
N ALA A 291 -4.13 -3.32 -34.64
CA ALA A 291 -5.16 -2.74 -33.78
C ALA A 291 -4.63 -1.49 -33.05
N TYR A 292 -3.39 -1.50 -32.62
CA TYR A 292 -2.74 -0.33 -32.02
C TYR A 292 -2.69 0.86 -32.95
N ALA A 293 -2.27 0.66 -34.21
CA ALA A 293 -2.25 1.70 -35.23
C ALA A 293 -3.66 2.30 -35.46
N ALA A 294 -4.68 1.45 -35.54
CA ALA A 294 -6.06 1.88 -35.70
C ALA A 294 -6.56 2.68 -34.51
N LEU A 295 -6.29 2.24 -33.27
CA LEU A 295 -6.70 2.94 -32.04
C LEU A 295 -5.94 4.27 -31.86
N TRP A 296 -4.67 4.33 -32.29
CA TRP A 296 -3.92 5.59 -32.33
C TRP A 296 -4.62 6.61 -33.22
N SER A 297 -4.94 6.21 -34.46
CA SER A 297 -5.63 7.07 -35.43
C SER A 297 -7.00 7.55 -34.96
N LYS A 298 -7.66 6.79 -34.07
CA LYS A 298 -8.95 7.15 -33.45
C LYS A 298 -8.78 8.03 -32.19
N GLY A 299 -7.56 8.37 -31.81
CA GLY A 299 -7.27 9.18 -30.63
C GLY A 299 -7.60 8.51 -29.30
N VAL A 300 -7.69 7.19 -29.27
CA VAL A 300 -8.00 6.39 -28.07
C VAL A 300 -6.77 6.22 -27.18
N LEU A 301 -5.61 6.02 -27.83
CA LEU A 301 -4.35 5.86 -27.12
C LEU A 301 -3.81 7.24 -26.76
N GLU A 302 -3.30 7.36 -25.54
CA GLU A 302 -2.73 8.62 -25.09
C GLU A 302 -1.49 8.99 -25.89
N LYS A 303 -1.49 10.23 -26.34
CA LYS A 303 -0.40 10.79 -27.09
C LYS A 303 0.86 10.85 -26.23
N CYS A 304 1.94 10.25 -26.70
CA CYS A 304 3.25 10.52 -26.12
C CYS A 304 3.58 12.02 -26.29
N SER A 305 4.01 12.69 -25.23
CA SER A 305 4.31 14.12 -25.25
C SER A 305 5.42 14.52 -26.25
N CYS A 306 6.23 13.54 -26.69
CA CYS A 306 7.29 13.77 -27.70
C CYS A 306 6.80 13.64 -29.15
N VAL A 307 5.57 13.18 -29.39
CA VAL A 307 5.00 13.08 -30.73
C VAL A 307 4.19 14.34 -31.02
N PRO A 308 4.61 15.18 -31.98
CA PRO A 308 3.84 16.37 -32.37
C PRO A 308 2.43 16.00 -32.85
N ALA A 309 1.51 16.96 -32.80
CA ALA A 309 0.21 16.80 -33.46
C ALA A 309 0.41 16.63 -34.99
N GLU A 310 -0.55 15.99 -35.64
CA GLU A 310 -0.53 15.75 -37.12
C GLU A 310 0.67 14.93 -37.60
N THR A 311 1.34 14.19 -36.71
CA THR A 311 2.45 13.33 -37.07
C THR A 311 1.93 11.99 -37.58
N ALA A 312 2.44 11.50 -38.70
CA ALA A 312 2.20 10.16 -39.19
C ALA A 312 3.14 9.15 -38.48
N LEU A 313 2.59 8.06 -37.98
CA LEU A 313 3.34 6.93 -37.44
C LEU A 313 3.21 5.75 -38.41
N VAL A 314 4.31 5.05 -38.62
CA VAL A 314 4.34 3.82 -39.40
C VAL A 314 4.90 2.71 -38.55
N PHE A 315 4.03 1.81 -38.11
CA PHE A 315 4.42 0.65 -37.30
C PHE A 315 4.85 -0.50 -38.24
N GLU A 316 6.09 -0.97 -38.11
CA GLU A 316 6.66 -2.05 -38.88
C GLU A 316 6.90 -3.27 -38.00
N THR A 317 6.39 -4.41 -38.45
CA THR A 317 6.53 -5.69 -37.73
C THR A 317 7.73 -6.48 -38.24
N GLU A 318 8.16 -7.50 -37.48
CA GLU A 318 9.22 -8.43 -37.91
C GLU A 318 8.86 -9.21 -39.18
N SER A 319 7.57 -9.41 -39.44
CA SER A 319 7.11 -10.03 -40.71
C SER A 319 7.25 -9.12 -41.93
N GLY A 320 7.63 -7.84 -41.74
CA GLY A 320 7.67 -6.83 -42.78
C GLY A 320 6.31 -6.19 -43.08
N ALA A 321 5.27 -6.50 -42.31
CA ALA A 321 4.00 -5.80 -42.44
C ALA A 321 4.10 -4.39 -41.84
N SER A 322 3.43 -3.42 -42.47
CA SER A 322 3.49 -2.01 -42.12
C SER A 322 2.07 -1.45 -41.95
N TYR A 323 1.85 -0.72 -40.86
CA TYR A 323 0.57 -0.12 -40.49
C TYR A 323 0.74 1.36 -40.21
N ALA A 324 0.15 2.18 -41.10
CA ALA A 324 0.15 3.62 -40.91
C ALA A 324 -0.91 4.07 -39.92
N ALA A 325 -0.57 5.04 -39.08
CA ALA A 325 -1.45 5.68 -38.14
C ALA A 325 -1.22 7.19 -38.18
N GLN A 326 -2.29 7.95 -38.32
CA GLN A 326 -2.27 9.41 -38.25
C GLN A 326 -2.55 9.86 -36.83
N THR A 327 -1.72 10.74 -36.27
CA THR A 327 -2.01 11.35 -34.99
C THR A 327 -3.13 12.37 -35.15
N PRO A 328 -4.33 12.14 -34.64
CA PRO A 328 -5.44 13.07 -34.83
C PRO A 328 -5.17 14.40 -34.12
N GLU A 329 -5.62 15.50 -34.73
CA GLU A 329 -5.79 16.76 -33.99
C GLU A 329 -6.75 16.50 -32.84
N ARG A 330 -6.30 16.79 -31.62
CA ARG A 330 -7.22 16.91 -30.50
C ARG A 330 -7.78 18.33 -30.52
N GLU A 331 -9.07 18.46 -30.77
CA GLU A 331 -9.79 19.64 -30.32
C GLU A 331 -9.69 19.65 -28.78
N GLU A 332 -8.72 20.38 -28.26
CA GLU A 332 -8.71 20.68 -26.83
C GLU A 332 -9.96 21.53 -26.55
N LYS A 333 -10.99 20.90 -26.05
CA LYS A 333 -12.12 21.64 -25.50
C LYS A 333 -11.58 22.56 -24.40
N PRO A 334 -11.95 23.84 -24.37
CA PRO A 334 -11.53 24.73 -23.31
C PRO A 334 -11.92 24.12 -21.96
N LYS A 335 -10.92 23.89 -21.11
CA LYS A 335 -11.17 23.44 -19.74
C LYS A 335 -11.82 24.57 -18.97
N ALA A 336 -13.01 24.35 -18.45
CA ALA A 336 -13.80 25.41 -17.80
C ALA A 336 -14.45 24.96 -16.48
N LYS A 337 -14.31 23.70 -16.10
CA LYS A 337 -14.90 23.16 -14.88
C LYS A 337 -14.11 23.63 -13.66
N ARG A 338 -14.81 24.15 -12.66
CA ARG A 338 -14.17 24.53 -11.39
C ARG A 338 -14.14 23.31 -10.48
N ILE A 339 -13.01 23.08 -9.83
CA ILE A 339 -12.84 21.92 -8.93
C ILE A 339 -13.82 21.96 -7.76
N GLU A 340 -14.23 23.15 -7.31
CA GLU A 340 -15.23 23.32 -6.24
C GLU A 340 -16.61 22.78 -6.61
N ASN A 341 -16.87 22.55 -7.90
CA ASN A 341 -18.13 21.99 -8.41
C ASN A 341 -18.08 20.47 -8.58
N ILE A 342 -16.95 19.83 -8.25
CA ILE A 342 -16.78 18.39 -8.29
C ILE A 342 -17.03 17.84 -6.89
N ASN A 343 -17.85 16.79 -6.79
CA ASN A 343 -17.98 16.07 -5.54
C ASN A 343 -16.74 15.21 -5.31
N LEU A 344 -15.92 15.55 -4.35
CA LEU A 344 -14.67 14.85 -4.02
C LEU A 344 -14.85 13.81 -2.91
N HIS A 345 -16.06 13.55 -2.46
CA HIS A 345 -16.38 12.53 -1.46
C HIS A 345 -15.50 12.58 -0.20
N GLU A 346 -15.31 13.79 0.37
CA GLU A 346 -14.35 14.06 1.45
C GLU A 346 -14.60 13.25 2.75
N HIS A 347 -15.80 12.69 2.94
CA HIS A 347 -16.24 11.92 4.11
C HIS A 347 -16.68 10.49 3.78
N GLU A 348 -16.50 10.07 2.53
CA GLU A 348 -16.98 8.78 2.04
C GLU A 348 -15.81 7.96 1.50
N LEU A 349 -15.88 6.64 1.66
CA LEU A 349 -14.91 5.75 1.04
C LEU A 349 -14.98 5.84 -0.48
N ILE A 350 -13.86 6.14 -1.10
CA ILE A 350 -13.75 6.20 -2.55
C ILE A 350 -13.35 4.82 -3.08
N GLY A 351 -14.30 4.15 -3.75
CA GLY A 351 -14.04 2.93 -4.53
C GLY A 351 -13.56 3.26 -5.94
N TYR A 352 -13.26 2.21 -6.74
CA TYR A 352 -12.73 2.40 -8.08
C TYR A 352 -13.67 3.18 -9.01
N ASP A 353 -14.98 2.90 -8.97
CA ASP A 353 -15.94 3.57 -9.85
C ASP A 353 -16.06 5.06 -9.52
N THR A 354 -16.18 5.40 -8.25
CA THR A 354 -16.19 6.80 -7.79
C THR A 354 -14.89 7.53 -8.15
N TYR A 355 -13.74 6.85 -7.97
CA TYR A 355 -12.46 7.38 -8.42
C TYR A 355 -12.47 7.70 -9.92
N ARG A 356 -12.99 6.80 -10.76
CA ARG A 356 -13.09 7.01 -12.21
C ARG A 356 -13.99 8.19 -12.56
N GLU A 357 -15.11 8.35 -11.88
CA GLU A 357 -16.00 9.51 -12.06
C GLU A 357 -15.28 10.81 -11.75
N ILE A 358 -14.59 10.89 -10.61
CA ILE A 358 -13.80 12.09 -10.25
C ILE A 358 -12.71 12.36 -11.29
N ILE A 359 -11.98 11.34 -11.74
CA ILE A 359 -10.93 11.47 -12.75
C ILE A 359 -11.47 12.03 -14.07
N GLU A 360 -12.65 11.56 -14.54
CA GLU A 360 -13.26 12.07 -15.77
C GLU A 360 -13.64 13.56 -15.63
N GLU A 361 -14.16 13.96 -14.48
CA GLU A 361 -14.49 15.36 -14.20
C GLU A 361 -13.22 16.24 -14.11
N LEU A 362 -12.15 15.73 -13.50
CA LEU A 362 -10.89 16.45 -13.39
C LEU A 362 -10.23 16.73 -14.76
N LYS A 363 -10.49 15.94 -15.78
CA LYS A 363 -9.99 16.20 -17.15
C LYS A 363 -10.47 17.54 -17.71
N GLU A 364 -11.58 18.09 -17.20
CA GLU A 364 -12.17 19.37 -17.60
C GLU A 364 -11.69 20.56 -16.76
N VAL A 365 -10.87 20.33 -15.71
CA VAL A 365 -10.38 21.38 -14.82
C VAL A 365 -9.14 22.05 -15.42
N PRO A 366 -9.09 23.41 -15.50
CA PRO A 366 -7.88 24.12 -15.94
C PRO A 366 -6.73 24.00 -14.93
N GLY A 367 -5.50 24.18 -15.40
CA GLY A 367 -4.29 24.14 -14.55
C GLY A 367 -3.78 22.75 -14.19
N ILE A 368 -4.45 21.68 -14.63
CA ILE A 368 -4.01 20.32 -14.44
C ILE A 368 -4.04 19.50 -15.74
N GLU A 369 -3.20 18.49 -15.81
CA GLU A 369 -3.24 17.45 -16.85
C GLU A 369 -3.46 16.09 -16.18
N VAL A 370 -4.52 15.39 -16.61
CA VAL A 370 -4.85 14.03 -16.15
C VAL A 370 -4.49 13.06 -17.25
N PHE A 371 -3.68 12.08 -16.94
CA PHE A 371 -3.26 11.08 -17.92
C PHE A 371 -3.13 9.69 -17.31
N ARG A 372 -3.42 8.66 -18.13
CA ARG A 372 -3.32 7.27 -17.72
C ARG A 372 -1.85 6.84 -17.70
N ILE A 373 -1.45 6.16 -16.62
CA ILE A 373 -0.08 5.66 -16.45
C ILE A 373 0.05 4.15 -16.57
N ALA A 374 -1.03 3.42 -16.27
CA ALA A 374 -1.07 1.96 -16.41
C ALA A 374 -2.51 1.45 -16.57
N VAL A 375 -2.62 0.16 -16.87
CA VAL A 375 -3.85 -0.62 -16.80
C VAL A 375 -3.54 -1.88 -15.99
N SER A 376 -4.33 -2.15 -14.95
CA SER A 376 -4.10 -3.27 -14.05
C SER A 376 -4.30 -4.64 -14.69
N TYR A 377 -3.98 -5.69 -13.93
CA TYR A 377 -4.19 -7.08 -14.37
C TYR A 377 -5.65 -7.38 -14.73
N THR A 378 -6.63 -6.81 -14.06
CA THR A 378 -8.05 -6.99 -14.37
C THR A 378 -8.62 -5.98 -15.34
N GLY A 379 -7.82 -5.04 -15.85
CA GLY A 379 -8.23 -4.07 -16.86
C GLY A 379 -8.66 -2.72 -16.32
N ARG A 380 -8.39 -2.42 -15.07
CA ARG A 380 -8.69 -1.11 -14.47
C ARG A 380 -7.58 -0.11 -14.78
N GLU A 381 -7.97 1.11 -15.09
CA GLU A 381 -7.06 2.18 -15.48
C GLU A 381 -6.55 2.96 -14.27
N LEU A 382 -5.25 3.24 -14.27
CA LEU A 382 -4.51 3.99 -13.28
C LEU A 382 -4.14 5.37 -13.84
N TYR A 383 -4.42 6.44 -13.10
CA TYR A 383 -4.19 7.82 -13.55
C TYR A 383 -3.28 8.61 -12.64
N ALA A 384 -2.53 9.53 -13.25
CA ALA A 384 -1.81 10.58 -12.56
C ALA A 384 -2.41 11.94 -12.91
N VAL A 385 -2.28 12.87 -11.98
CA VAL A 385 -2.68 14.27 -12.12
C VAL A 385 -1.44 15.13 -11.95
N TRP A 386 -1.07 15.86 -12.98
CA TRP A 386 0.02 16.82 -12.96
C TRP A 386 -0.51 18.25 -12.88
N LEU A 387 -0.05 19.03 -11.90
CA LEU A 387 -0.30 20.46 -11.85
C LEU A 387 0.53 21.14 -12.94
N LYS A 388 -0.13 21.45 -14.05
CA LYS A 388 0.50 21.93 -15.27
C LYS A 388 0.61 23.45 -15.27
N PRO A 389 1.83 23.99 -15.38
CA PRO A 389 1.98 25.43 -15.55
C PRO A 389 1.48 25.91 -16.90
N GLU A 390 0.92 27.09 -16.93
CA GLU A 390 0.56 27.81 -18.14
C GLU A 390 1.72 28.71 -18.57
N TYR A 391 2.23 28.54 -19.79
CA TYR A 391 3.29 29.38 -20.34
C TYR A 391 2.86 30.02 -21.65
N GLU A 392 3.25 31.25 -21.86
CA GLU A 392 3.31 31.81 -23.19
C GLU A 392 4.51 31.21 -23.93
N GLY A 393 4.25 30.37 -24.93
CA GLY A 393 5.28 29.68 -25.71
C GLY A 393 5.58 28.26 -25.22
N TYR A 394 6.68 27.68 -25.73
CA TYR A 394 7.04 26.28 -25.51
C TYR A 394 8.24 26.14 -24.57
N LEU A 395 8.05 25.40 -23.47
CA LEU A 395 9.10 24.95 -22.58
C LEU A 395 9.11 23.43 -22.53
N SER A 396 10.17 22.77 -22.99
CA SER A 396 10.27 21.32 -22.92
C SER A 396 10.32 20.84 -21.47
N LEU A 397 9.76 19.65 -21.21
CA LEU A 397 9.79 19.02 -19.89
C LEU A 397 11.24 18.91 -19.38
N THR A 398 12.18 18.49 -20.21
CA THR A 398 13.62 18.39 -19.83
C THR A 398 14.18 19.72 -19.33
N LYS A 399 13.89 20.84 -20.00
CA LYS A 399 14.33 22.16 -19.53
C LYS A 399 13.65 22.56 -18.23
N ARG A 400 12.39 22.18 -18.06
CA ARG A 400 11.65 22.45 -16.83
C ARG A 400 12.25 21.65 -15.66
N LEU A 401 12.46 20.34 -15.84
CA LEU A 401 13.07 19.45 -14.82
C LEU A 401 14.47 19.91 -14.39
N ALA A 402 15.21 20.56 -15.28
CA ALA A 402 16.50 21.17 -14.93
C ALA A 402 16.36 22.43 -14.07
N ARG A 403 15.22 23.10 -14.08
CA ARG A 403 15.03 24.40 -13.45
C ARG A 403 14.24 24.38 -12.15
N VAL A 404 13.25 23.51 -12.04
CA VAL A 404 12.38 23.42 -10.89
C VAL A 404 12.40 22.00 -10.32
N PRO A 405 12.24 21.84 -8.99
CA PRO A 405 12.15 20.52 -8.37
C PRO A 405 10.92 19.76 -8.84
N SER A 406 10.92 18.46 -8.59
CA SER A 406 9.79 17.58 -8.86
C SER A 406 9.42 16.78 -7.61
N GLU A 407 8.13 16.61 -7.40
CA GLU A 407 7.57 15.78 -6.35
C GLU A 407 6.51 14.86 -6.92
N VAL A 408 6.53 13.62 -6.48
CA VAL A 408 5.48 12.63 -6.73
C VAL A 408 4.86 12.25 -5.39
N ILE A 409 3.56 12.42 -5.26
CA ILE A 409 2.77 11.95 -4.12
C ILE A 409 1.92 10.80 -4.61
N ASN A 410 2.23 9.61 -4.10
CA ASN A 410 1.51 8.38 -4.37
C ASN A 410 0.51 8.09 -3.26
N ALA A 411 -0.62 7.48 -3.58
CA ALA A 411 -1.65 7.14 -2.64
C ALA A 411 -2.22 5.76 -2.93
N ARG A 412 -2.68 5.09 -1.89
CA ARG A 412 -3.42 3.84 -2.01
C ARG A 412 -2.62 2.69 -2.63
N HIS A 413 -1.31 2.61 -2.35
CA HIS A 413 -0.49 1.45 -2.69
C HIS A 413 -1.09 0.18 -2.06
N HIS A 414 -1.38 0.23 -0.77
CA HIS A 414 -2.24 -0.74 -0.12
C HIS A 414 -3.68 -0.23 -0.15
N ALA A 415 -4.56 -0.96 -0.81
CA ALA A 415 -5.87 -0.41 -1.12
C ALA A 415 -6.86 -0.42 0.05
N ASN A 416 -6.58 -1.17 1.11
CA ASN A 416 -7.33 -1.11 2.37
C ASN A 416 -6.98 0.10 3.24
N GLU A 417 -5.90 0.81 2.96
CA GLU A 417 -5.48 2.06 3.61
C GLU A 417 -6.18 3.24 2.91
N VAL A 418 -7.35 3.61 3.43
CA VAL A 418 -8.40 4.27 2.63
C VAL A 418 -8.28 5.78 2.48
N ALA A 419 -7.68 6.49 3.46
CA ALA A 419 -7.74 7.95 3.53
C ALA A 419 -6.87 8.67 2.50
N SER A 420 -5.85 8.01 1.97
CA SER A 420 -4.87 8.64 1.09
C SER A 420 -5.46 9.06 -0.27
N THR A 421 -6.46 8.34 -0.79
CA THR A 421 -7.19 8.75 -2.01
C THR A 421 -8.00 10.03 -1.75
N ASN A 422 -8.74 10.09 -0.63
CA ASN A 422 -9.48 11.30 -0.25
C ASN A 422 -8.51 12.48 -0.05
N ALA A 423 -7.38 12.24 0.62
CA ALA A 423 -6.34 13.25 0.84
C ALA A 423 -5.82 13.82 -0.48
N SER A 424 -5.55 12.97 -1.48
CA SER A 424 -5.07 13.41 -2.80
C SER A 424 -6.03 14.40 -3.48
N PHE A 425 -7.34 14.12 -3.45
CA PHE A 425 -8.33 15.01 -4.03
C PHE A 425 -8.57 16.28 -3.19
N MET A 426 -8.56 16.16 -1.86
CA MET A 426 -8.65 17.32 -0.96
C MET A 426 -7.43 18.24 -1.13
N LEU A 427 -6.23 17.67 -1.22
CA LEU A 427 -5.00 18.41 -1.50
C LEU A 427 -5.11 19.13 -2.85
N LEU A 428 -5.49 18.42 -3.91
CA LEU A 428 -5.64 19.01 -5.24
C LEU A 428 -6.59 20.21 -5.23
N LYS A 429 -7.76 20.08 -4.58
CA LYS A 429 -8.71 21.20 -4.41
C LYS A 429 -8.05 22.38 -3.72
N LYS A 430 -7.34 22.15 -2.62
CA LYS A 430 -6.64 23.16 -1.85
C LYS A 430 -5.60 23.89 -2.70
N LEU A 431 -4.76 23.13 -3.42
CA LEU A 431 -3.71 23.68 -4.28
C LEU A 431 -4.22 24.52 -5.44
N LEU A 432 -5.42 24.24 -5.94
CA LEU A 432 -6.04 24.95 -7.05
C LEU A 432 -6.89 26.17 -6.60
N THR A 433 -7.27 26.25 -5.32
CA THR A 433 -8.20 27.26 -4.83
C THR A 433 -7.60 28.26 -3.85
N GLU A 434 -6.52 27.92 -3.16
CA GLU A 434 -5.90 28.82 -2.17
C GLU A 434 -4.78 29.66 -2.80
N ASP A 435 -4.84 30.97 -2.58
CA ASP A 435 -3.90 31.94 -3.15
C ASP A 435 -2.42 31.66 -2.80
N VAL A 436 -2.16 31.03 -1.66
CA VAL A 436 -0.78 30.68 -1.23
C VAL A 436 -0.09 29.73 -2.21
N TYR A 437 -0.86 28.95 -2.97
CA TYR A 437 -0.34 27.98 -3.96
C TYR A 437 -0.36 28.50 -5.40
N LYS A 438 -0.76 29.75 -5.62
CA LYS A 438 -0.87 30.31 -6.98
C LYS A 438 0.42 30.21 -7.80
N GLU A 439 1.58 30.32 -7.15
CA GLU A 439 2.90 30.22 -7.81
C GLU A 439 3.44 28.79 -7.86
N LEU A 440 2.73 27.81 -7.28
CA LEU A 440 3.20 26.43 -7.21
C LEU A 440 3.50 25.83 -8.60
N PRO A 441 2.64 25.96 -9.62
CA PRO A 441 2.94 25.38 -10.94
C PRO A 441 4.23 25.92 -11.56
N ASP A 442 4.67 27.12 -11.19
CA ASP A 442 5.93 27.72 -11.68
C ASP A 442 7.16 27.25 -10.88
N LYS A 443 6.97 26.85 -9.64
CA LYS A 443 8.04 26.51 -8.68
C LYS A 443 8.28 25.00 -8.52
N LEU A 444 7.30 24.17 -8.85
CA LEU A 444 7.32 22.73 -8.57
C LEU A 444 6.66 21.95 -9.73
N ASN A 445 7.23 20.82 -10.09
CA ASN A 445 6.53 19.78 -10.84
C ASN A 445 5.86 18.85 -9.83
N LEU A 446 4.58 19.03 -9.59
CA LEU A 446 3.83 18.18 -8.66
C LEU A 446 2.96 17.20 -9.43
N ILE A 447 3.14 15.93 -9.14
CA ILE A 447 2.39 14.82 -9.71
C ILE A 447 1.72 14.06 -8.57
N LEU A 448 0.39 13.93 -8.64
CA LEU A 448 -0.40 13.14 -7.71
C LEU A 448 -0.83 11.84 -8.40
N ILE A 449 -0.75 10.72 -7.68
CA ILE A 449 -1.30 9.42 -8.08
C ILE A 449 -2.34 9.05 -7.02
N PRO A 450 -3.62 9.38 -7.22
CA PRO A 450 -4.63 9.29 -6.16
C PRO A 450 -5.01 7.85 -5.77
N MET A 451 -4.74 6.88 -6.63
CA MET A 451 -5.06 5.47 -6.38
C MET A 451 -4.13 4.58 -7.21
N GLU A 452 -3.11 4.01 -6.57
CA GLU A 452 -2.16 3.13 -7.24
C GLU A 452 -2.71 1.71 -7.41
N ASN A 453 -3.22 1.11 -6.34
CA ASN A 453 -3.77 -0.25 -6.37
C ASN A 453 -5.26 -0.25 -6.70
N VAL A 454 -5.58 -0.04 -7.96
CA VAL A 454 -6.98 0.07 -8.43
C VAL A 454 -7.76 -1.24 -8.32
N ASP A 455 -7.10 -2.40 -8.43
CA ASP A 455 -7.73 -3.71 -8.29
C ASP A 455 -8.05 -4.00 -6.83
N GLY A 456 -7.10 -3.77 -5.93
CA GLY A 456 -7.31 -3.89 -4.49
C GLY A 456 -8.40 -2.95 -3.99
N ALA A 457 -8.44 -1.70 -4.50
CA ALA A 457 -9.48 -0.72 -4.13
C ALA A 457 -10.88 -1.17 -4.54
N ALA A 458 -11.02 -1.81 -5.69
CA ALA A 458 -12.31 -2.37 -6.12
C ALA A 458 -12.74 -3.55 -5.23
N ILE A 459 -11.82 -4.45 -4.87
CA ILE A 459 -12.07 -5.57 -3.97
C ILE A 459 -12.47 -5.06 -2.58
N HIS A 460 -11.69 -4.14 -2.02
CA HIS A 460 -11.93 -3.56 -0.71
C HIS A 460 -13.33 -2.92 -0.62
N TYR A 461 -13.67 -2.11 -1.61
CA TYR A 461 -14.95 -1.40 -1.64
C TYR A 461 -16.15 -2.35 -1.62
N GLU A 462 -16.07 -3.47 -2.35
CA GLU A 462 -17.15 -4.46 -2.37
C GLU A 462 -17.27 -5.21 -1.03
N LEU A 463 -16.16 -5.63 -0.44
CA LEU A 463 -16.15 -6.31 0.86
C LEU A 463 -16.63 -5.41 2.00
N GLN A 464 -16.25 -4.15 1.97
CA GLN A 464 -16.59 -3.20 3.02
C GLN A 464 -18.08 -2.83 3.07
N LYS A 465 -18.83 -3.05 1.99
CA LYS A 465 -20.29 -2.83 1.99
C LYS A 465 -21.02 -3.69 3.03
N GLU A 466 -20.54 -4.90 3.25
CA GLU A 466 -21.12 -5.82 4.23
C GLU A 466 -20.49 -5.67 5.61
N HIS A 467 -19.17 -5.47 5.65
CA HIS A 467 -18.40 -5.40 6.88
C HIS A 467 -17.57 -4.10 6.95
N PRO A 468 -18.19 -2.96 7.23
CA PRO A 468 -17.54 -1.66 7.14
C PRO A 468 -16.41 -1.43 8.17
N THR A 469 -16.33 -2.24 9.23
CA THR A 469 -15.34 -2.14 10.30
C THR A 469 -14.19 -3.16 10.18
N TRP A 470 -14.19 -4.01 9.13
CA TRP A 470 -13.12 -4.96 8.92
C TRP A 470 -11.96 -4.34 8.11
N LYS A 471 -10.75 -4.82 8.39
CA LYS A 471 -9.51 -4.30 7.77
C LYS A 471 -9.31 -4.69 6.32
N PHE A 472 -9.70 -5.91 5.97
CA PHE A 472 -9.55 -6.46 4.63
C PHE A 472 -8.14 -6.34 4.02
N HIS A 473 -7.13 -6.82 4.73
CA HIS A 473 -5.77 -6.86 4.20
C HIS A 473 -5.60 -7.69 2.91
N VAL A 474 -6.59 -8.48 2.52
CA VAL A 474 -6.64 -9.08 1.19
C VAL A 474 -6.50 -8.02 0.09
N ALA A 475 -7.04 -6.83 0.32
CA ALA A 475 -6.98 -5.71 -0.60
C ALA A 475 -5.66 -4.91 -0.52
N ARG A 476 -4.80 -5.17 0.47
CA ARG A 476 -3.43 -4.64 0.53
C ARG A 476 -2.64 -5.00 -0.73
N PHE A 477 -2.92 -6.17 -1.27
CA PHE A 477 -2.28 -6.71 -2.46
C PHE A 477 -3.10 -6.41 -3.71
N ASN A 478 -2.48 -6.52 -4.88
CA ASN A 478 -3.20 -6.41 -6.13
C ASN A 478 -3.95 -7.70 -6.49
N SER A 479 -4.59 -7.75 -7.63
CA SER A 479 -5.34 -8.93 -8.10
C SER A 479 -4.50 -10.18 -8.37
N LEU A 480 -3.18 -10.12 -8.24
CA LEU A 480 -2.27 -11.26 -8.30
C LEU A 480 -1.90 -11.79 -6.91
N GLY A 481 -2.43 -11.20 -5.85
CA GLY A 481 -2.09 -11.53 -4.47
C GLY A 481 -0.69 -11.08 -4.06
N LYS A 482 -0.19 -9.98 -4.66
CA LYS A 482 1.20 -9.53 -4.50
C LYS A 482 1.28 -8.09 -4.03
N GLU A 483 2.18 -7.83 -3.09
CA GLU A 483 2.71 -6.52 -2.81
C GLU A 483 3.79 -6.18 -3.83
N PHE A 484 3.53 -5.19 -4.69
CA PHE A 484 4.29 -5.04 -5.92
C PHE A 484 5.36 -3.94 -5.91
N TYR A 485 5.63 -3.26 -4.79
CA TYR A 485 6.68 -2.23 -4.72
C TYR A 485 8.09 -2.76 -5.07
N ARG A 486 8.36 -4.04 -4.82
CA ARG A 486 9.63 -4.70 -5.18
C ARG A 486 9.80 -4.85 -6.69
N HIS A 487 8.73 -4.68 -7.46
CA HIS A 487 8.74 -4.72 -8.92
C HIS A 487 8.91 -3.34 -9.55
N TYR A 488 9.03 -2.28 -8.75
CA TYR A 488 9.39 -0.97 -9.27
C TYR A 488 10.72 -1.05 -10.02
N PHE A 489 10.78 -0.41 -11.18
CA PHE A 489 11.92 -0.39 -12.08
C PHE A 489 12.29 -1.74 -12.73
N GLN A 490 11.46 -2.76 -12.63
CA GLN A 490 11.58 -4.00 -13.39
C GLN A 490 10.79 -3.88 -14.69
N GLN A 491 11.48 -4.02 -15.82
CA GLN A 491 10.88 -3.80 -17.14
C GLN A 491 10.01 -4.97 -17.63
N ASP A 492 10.27 -6.17 -17.12
CA ASP A 492 9.60 -7.42 -17.47
C ASP A 492 8.53 -7.85 -16.47
N THR A 493 8.16 -6.97 -15.54
CA THR A 493 7.15 -7.27 -14.51
C THR A 493 5.75 -7.42 -15.10
N ILE A 494 4.97 -8.36 -14.56
CA ILE A 494 3.53 -8.48 -14.84
C ILE A 494 2.68 -7.48 -14.05
N HIS A 495 3.28 -6.78 -13.08
CA HIS A 495 2.62 -5.77 -12.27
C HIS A 495 2.66 -4.42 -12.99
N SER A 496 1.63 -4.15 -13.76
CA SER A 496 1.55 -2.93 -14.58
C SER A 496 1.45 -1.65 -13.72
N GLU A 497 0.94 -1.75 -12.49
CA GLU A 497 0.94 -0.69 -11.50
C GLU A 497 2.39 -0.23 -11.21
N ALA A 498 3.27 -1.19 -10.92
CA ALA A 498 4.70 -0.91 -10.68
C ALA A 498 5.39 -0.28 -11.90
N MET A 499 5.01 -0.71 -13.12
CA MET A 499 5.50 -0.06 -14.35
C MET A 499 5.00 1.37 -14.48
N GLY A 500 3.76 1.64 -14.09
CA GLY A 500 3.17 2.99 -14.10
C GLY A 500 3.99 3.96 -13.26
N ILE A 501 4.28 3.57 -12.00
CA ILE A 501 5.11 4.36 -11.09
C ILE A 501 6.52 4.55 -11.63
N SER A 502 7.14 3.50 -12.14
CA SER A 502 8.50 3.58 -12.72
C SER A 502 8.57 4.56 -13.89
N ARG A 503 7.57 4.57 -14.78
CA ARG A 503 7.48 5.52 -15.90
C ARG A 503 7.30 6.97 -15.42
N ILE A 504 6.50 7.19 -14.38
CA ILE A 504 6.38 8.52 -13.76
C ILE A 504 7.72 8.96 -13.18
N TYR A 505 8.41 8.07 -12.47
CA TYR A 505 9.72 8.34 -11.94
C TYR A 505 10.73 8.72 -13.04
N GLU A 506 10.84 7.92 -14.09
CA GLU A 506 11.74 8.16 -15.22
C GLU A 506 11.40 9.47 -15.95
N LYS A 507 10.12 9.78 -16.09
CA LYS A 507 9.66 10.99 -16.77
C LYS A 507 9.95 12.27 -15.97
N TYR A 508 9.77 12.26 -14.66
CA TYR A 508 9.82 13.47 -13.84
C TYR A 508 11.04 13.57 -12.93
N ALA A 509 11.80 12.49 -12.75
CA ALA A 509 13.02 12.41 -11.95
C ALA A 509 12.87 13.16 -10.59
N PRO A 510 11.92 12.75 -9.72
CA PRO A 510 11.50 13.51 -8.56
C PRO A 510 12.62 13.68 -7.52
N ASP A 511 12.67 14.86 -6.95
CA ASP A 511 13.52 15.18 -5.80
C ASP A 511 12.97 14.59 -4.51
N MET A 512 11.64 14.51 -4.41
CA MET A 512 10.91 13.84 -3.33
C MET A 512 9.87 12.88 -3.88
N MET A 513 9.75 11.72 -3.25
CA MET A 513 8.63 10.80 -3.40
C MET A 513 7.98 10.62 -2.04
N VAL A 514 6.70 10.89 -1.99
CA VAL A 514 5.85 10.64 -0.82
C VAL A 514 4.92 9.50 -1.17
N ASP A 515 4.78 8.56 -0.26
CA ASP A 515 3.86 7.44 -0.38
C ASP A 515 2.93 7.46 0.83
N ASN A 516 1.67 7.79 0.60
CA ASN A 516 0.68 7.94 1.66
C ASN A 516 0.03 6.58 1.94
N HIS A 517 0.41 6.01 3.07
CA HIS A 517 -0.03 4.71 3.57
C HIS A 517 -0.92 4.84 4.80
N GLY A 518 -1.37 3.69 5.30
CA GLY A 518 -2.16 3.59 6.51
C GLY A 518 -1.84 2.35 7.33
N VAL A 519 -2.44 2.29 8.51
CA VAL A 519 -2.29 1.17 9.44
C VAL A 519 -3.63 0.85 10.09
N PRO A 520 -3.77 -0.38 10.62
CA PRO A 520 -4.91 -0.71 11.47
C PRO A 520 -5.02 0.23 12.66
N SER A 521 -6.23 0.74 12.91
CA SER A 521 -6.47 1.67 14.01
C SER A 521 -6.53 0.98 15.38
N HIS A 522 -6.74 -0.31 15.44
CA HIS A 522 -7.13 -0.99 16.67
C HIS A 522 -6.53 -2.37 16.90
N GLU A 523 -5.92 -2.99 15.92
CA GLU A 523 -5.35 -4.33 16.07
C GLU A 523 -3.84 -4.36 16.21
N TRP A 524 -3.37 -5.35 16.95
CA TRP A 524 -1.98 -5.56 17.29
C TRP A 524 -1.43 -6.89 16.80
N GLU A 525 -2.29 -7.87 16.58
CA GLU A 525 -1.95 -9.16 15.95
C GLU A 525 -3.21 -9.90 15.50
N GLN A 526 -3.02 -10.93 14.69
CA GLN A 526 -4.12 -11.79 14.23
C GLN A 526 -4.56 -12.72 15.34
N GLN A 527 -5.86 -12.85 15.49
CA GLN A 527 -6.45 -13.41 16.69
C GLN A 527 -6.87 -14.84 16.58
N PHE A 528 -7.43 -15.20 15.43
CA PHE A 528 -8.18 -16.46 15.34
C PHE A 528 -7.30 -17.67 15.60
N SER A 529 -6.20 -17.80 14.88
CA SER A 529 -5.26 -18.92 15.05
C SER A 529 -4.18 -18.65 16.11
N GLY A 530 -4.01 -17.41 16.51
CA GLY A 530 -2.82 -16.95 17.22
C GLY A 530 -1.57 -17.04 16.36
N TYR A 531 -1.74 -17.26 15.07
CA TYR A 531 -0.69 -17.31 14.07
C TYR A 531 -0.55 -15.95 13.39
N THR A 532 0.62 -15.40 13.43
CA THR A 532 0.96 -14.20 12.68
C THR A 532 1.92 -14.58 11.58
N SER A 533 1.58 -14.26 10.34
CA SER A 533 2.43 -14.53 9.19
C SER A 533 3.84 -13.99 9.40
N PRO A 534 4.89 -14.76 9.09
CA PRO A 534 6.26 -14.29 9.15
C PRO A 534 6.51 -13.02 8.35
N SER A 535 5.83 -12.87 7.23
CA SER A 535 5.92 -11.67 6.39
C SER A 535 5.20 -10.46 6.97
N TYR A 536 4.29 -10.66 7.93
CA TYR A 536 3.46 -9.62 8.52
C TYR A 536 3.85 -9.24 9.95
N LYS A 537 4.57 -10.08 10.64
CA LYS A 537 4.90 -9.93 12.07
C LYS A 537 5.66 -8.66 12.45
N GLY A 538 6.26 -8.00 11.50
CA GLY A 538 6.92 -6.72 11.70
C GLY A 538 5.99 -5.49 11.68
N PHE A 539 4.69 -5.68 11.40
CA PHE A 539 3.75 -4.58 11.18
C PHE A 539 3.03 -4.07 12.44
N TRP A 540 3.43 -4.52 13.62
CA TRP A 540 2.91 -4.01 14.87
C TRP A 540 3.48 -2.65 15.16
N LEU A 541 2.94 -1.69 14.44
CA LEU A 541 3.45 -0.35 14.40
C LEU A 541 2.88 0.48 15.54
N PRO A 542 3.62 1.48 16.00
CA PRO A 542 3.10 2.42 16.98
C PRO A 542 1.88 3.09 16.40
N ARG A 543 0.80 3.07 17.17
CA ARG A 543 -0.42 3.72 16.78
C ARG A 543 -0.36 5.17 17.14
N SER A 544 -0.15 5.97 16.14
CA SER A 544 -0.39 7.40 16.15
C SER A 544 -1.21 7.75 14.92
N LEU A 545 -1.93 8.86 14.96
CA LEU A 545 -2.75 9.26 13.83
C LEU A 545 -1.90 9.41 12.57
N LEU A 546 -0.74 9.99 12.72
CA LEU A 546 0.25 10.10 11.68
C LEU A 546 1.63 9.82 12.25
N TYR A 547 2.35 8.93 11.60
CA TYR A 547 3.76 8.70 11.78
C TYR A 547 4.41 8.41 10.43
N GLY A 548 5.75 8.23 10.37
CA GLY A 548 6.35 8.02 9.08
C GLY A 548 7.66 7.26 9.09
N TYR A 549 7.98 6.73 7.93
CA TYR A 549 9.23 6.08 7.64
C TYR A 549 10.14 7.01 6.85
N PHE A 550 11.35 7.23 7.39
CA PHE A 550 12.42 7.94 6.75
C PHE A 550 13.45 6.95 6.21
N TRP A 551 13.35 6.64 4.94
CA TRP A 551 14.27 5.76 4.22
C TRP A 551 15.48 6.55 3.76
N TYR A 552 16.65 6.31 4.34
CA TYR A 552 17.82 7.14 4.05
C TYR A 552 19.08 6.34 3.74
N VAL A 553 19.97 6.94 2.95
CA VAL A 553 21.24 6.34 2.56
C VAL A 553 22.35 6.80 3.50
N MET A 554 23.08 5.82 4.07
CA MET A 554 24.20 6.07 5.01
C MET A 554 25.51 6.48 4.33
N ASN A 555 25.64 6.28 3.02
CA ASN A 555 26.86 6.62 2.31
C ASN A 555 27.25 8.09 2.55
N PRO A 556 28.50 8.40 2.94
CA PRO A 556 28.91 9.74 3.33
C PRO A 556 28.70 10.83 2.28
N GLU A 557 28.76 10.48 1.00
CA GLU A 557 28.51 11.38 -0.12
C GLU A 557 27.06 11.88 -0.19
N TYR A 558 26.11 11.15 0.43
CA TYR A 558 24.69 11.50 0.49
C TYR A 558 24.24 12.03 1.87
N LYS A 559 25.17 12.43 2.73
CA LYS A 559 24.85 13.01 4.03
C LYS A 559 23.84 14.18 3.92
N GLY A 560 23.90 14.95 2.84
CA GLY A 560 22.95 16.04 2.61
C GLY A 560 21.50 15.56 2.49
N ASN A 561 21.25 14.35 1.97
CA ASN A 561 19.91 13.77 1.91
C ASN A 561 19.38 13.46 3.32
N TYR A 562 20.23 12.90 4.18
CA TYR A 562 19.89 12.68 5.58
C TYR A 562 19.54 13.99 6.31
N ASP A 563 20.34 15.05 6.09
CA ASP A 563 20.12 16.35 6.72
C ASP A 563 18.75 16.96 6.30
N VAL A 564 18.34 16.79 5.03
CA VAL A 564 17.00 17.22 4.54
C VAL A 564 15.89 16.40 5.22
N ASN A 565 16.04 15.08 5.35
CA ASN A 565 15.07 14.24 6.06
C ASN A 565 14.90 14.70 7.51
N LYS A 566 15.98 15.12 8.19
CA LYS A 566 15.90 15.65 9.57
C LYS A 566 15.14 16.97 9.66
N VAL A 567 15.33 17.86 8.69
CA VAL A 567 14.53 19.10 8.62
C VAL A 567 13.05 18.76 8.38
N MET A 568 12.77 17.80 7.49
CA MET A 568 11.42 17.37 7.17
C MET A 568 10.70 16.78 8.38
N GLU A 569 11.35 15.90 9.15
CA GLU A 569 10.81 15.36 10.41
C GLU A 569 10.36 16.47 11.36
N ASP A 570 11.20 17.49 11.52
CA ASP A 570 10.92 18.61 12.44
C ASP A 570 9.70 19.43 11.99
N VAL A 571 9.64 19.78 10.70
CA VAL A 571 8.55 20.61 10.14
C VAL A 571 7.23 19.84 10.08
N ILE A 572 7.25 18.55 9.75
CA ILE A 572 6.04 17.70 9.76
C ILE A 572 5.48 17.60 11.17
N ALA A 573 6.33 17.30 12.16
CA ALA A 573 5.89 17.17 13.54
C ALA A 573 5.27 18.49 14.06
N ASP A 574 5.85 19.65 13.72
CA ASP A 574 5.28 20.95 14.05
C ASP A 574 3.95 21.22 13.36
N LYS A 575 3.83 20.83 12.08
CA LYS A 575 2.58 21.02 11.32
C LYS A 575 1.45 20.18 11.91
N ILE A 576 1.69 18.89 12.21
CA ILE A 576 0.70 18.00 12.82
C ILE A 576 0.32 18.48 14.22
N ALA A 577 1.30 18.90 15.04
CA ALA A 577 1.05 19.40 16.38
C ALA A 577 0.25 20.72 16.40
N ALA A 578 0.19 21.45 15.28
CA ALA A 578 -0.63 22.64 15.15
C ALA A 578 -2.15 22.35 15.08
N TYR A 579 -2.53 21.07 14.82
CA TYR A 579 -3.92 20.63 14.84
C TYR A 579 -4.22 19.95 16.18
N PRO A 580 -5.02 20.55 17.09
CA PRO A 580 -5.23 20.03 18.44
C PRO A 580 -5.79 18.59 18.48
N GLU A 581 -6.68 18.24 17.57
CA GLU A 581 -7.26 16.91 17.45
C GLU A 581 -6.24 15.86 17.03
N MET A 582 -5.38 16.15 16.08
CA MET A 582 -4.32 15.23 15.62
C MET A 582 -3.26 15.03 16.70
N LYS A 583 -2.90 16.13 17.37
CA LYS A 583 -1.96 16.09 18.50
C LYS A 583 -2.49 15.21 19.64
N ALA A 584 -3.76 15.38 20.01
CA ALA A 584 -4.37 14.62 21.10
C ALA A 584 -4.40 13.12 20.79
N LEU A 585 -4.78 12.73 19.56
CA LEU A 585 -4.79 11.33 19.14
C LEU A 585 -3.38 10.74 19.12
N ASN A 586 -2.40 11.46 18.61
CA ASN A 586 -1.00 10.99 18.62
C ASN A 586 -0.48 10.79 20.03
N GLN A 587 -0.81 11.68 20.96
CA GLN A 587 -0.43 11.54 22.38
C GLN A 587 -1.09 10.32 23.04
N GLU A 588 -2.39 10.11 22.79
CA GLU A 588 -3.10 8.95 23.33
C GLU A 588 -2.51 7.64 22.81
N TRP A 589 -2.36 7.53 21.50
CA TRP A 589 -1.92 6.29 20.90
C TRP A 589 -0.44 5.97 21.15
N SER A 590 0.41 6.99 21.20
CA SER A 590 1.80 6.81 21.61
C SER A 590 1.91 6.29 23.04
N ALA A 591 1.06 6.78 23.94
CA ALA A 591 1.01 6.30 25.31
C ALA A 591 0.50 4.84 25.40
N GLN A 592 -0.48 4.46 24.59
CA GLN A 592 -0.95 3.06 24.50
C GLN A 592 0.12 2.14 23.93
N PHE A 593 0.78 2.56 22.87
CA PHE A 593 1.89 1.79 22.27
C PHE A 593 3.04 1.57 23.25
N GLU A 594 3.44 2.60 23.98
CA GLU A 594 4.42 2.48 25.06
C GLU A 594 4.00 1.45 26.10
N LYS A 595 2.77 1.55 26.59
CA LYS A 595 2.25 0.73 27.67
C LYS A 595 2.07 -0.75 27.30
N TYR A 596 1.63 -1.03 26.08
CA TYR A 596 1.19 -2.38 25.71
C TYR A 596 2.18 -3.11 24.81
N ALA A 597 3.06 -2.40 24.12
CA ALA A 597 3.98 -2.98 23.17
C ALA A 597 5.45 -2.69 23.50
N HIS A 598 5.87 -1.43 23.40
CA HIS A 598 7.27 -1.06 23.50
C HIS A 598 7.91 -1.41 24.85
N ALA A 599 7.24 -1.12 25.95
CA ALA A 599 7.75 -1.43 27.31
C ALA A 599 7.96 -2.93 27.56
N TRP A 600 7.21 -3.78 26.87
CA TRP A 600 7.29 -5.23 27.02
C TRP A 600 8.32 -5.88 26.09
N MET A 601 8.38 -5.41 24.85
CA MET A 601 9.24 -5.98 23.82
C MET A 601 9.88 -4.88 22.95
N PRO A 602 10.81 -4.10 23.49
CA PRO A 602 11.35 -2.94 22.80
C PRO A 602 12.12 -3.26 21.51
N LYS A 603 12.62 -4.49 21.37
CA LYS A 603 13.26 -4.92 20.12
C LYS A 603 12.26 -5.24 19.02
N LEU A 604 11.12 -5.84 19.38
CA LEU A 604 10.06 -6.19 18.45
C LEU A 604 9.22 -4.96 18.07
N PHE A 605 8.98 -4.09 19.04
CA PHE A 605 8.20 -2.88 18.89
C PHE A 605 9.09 -1.65 19.18
N PRO A 606 10.04 -1.35 18.29
CA PRO A 606 10.90 -0.18 18.47
C PRO A 606 10.07 1.10 18.37
N ALA A 607 10.49 2.13 19.12
CA ALA A 607 9.86 3.42 19.08
C ALA A 607 10.92 4.54 19.06
N ASN A 608 10.74 5.49 18.17
CA ASN A 608 11.51 6.72 18.13
C ASN A 608 10.53 7.89 18.27
N TYR A 609 10.28 8.27 19.51
CA TYR A 609 9.37 9.37 19.83
C TYR A 609 10.00 10.71 19.44
N TYR A 610 9.30 11.44 18.59
CA TYR A 610 9.68 12.79 18.21
C TYR A 610 8.48 13.72 18.31
N LYS A 611 8.53 14.63 19.30
CA LYS A 611 7.35 15.40 19.71
C LYS A 611 6.19 14.43 19.99
N GLU A 612 5.02 14.62 19.41
CA GLU A 612 3.87 13.72 19.61
C GLU A 612 3.80 12.58 18.59
N MET A 613 4.79 12.46 17.71
CA MET A 613 4.83 11.44 16.66
C MET A 613 5.82 10.33 17.00
N ILE A 614 5.63 9.17 16.38
CA ILE A 614 6.60 8.09 16.37
C ILE A 614 7.08 7.92 14.94
N ASN A 615 8.39 8.01 14.74
CA ASN A 615 9.00 7.89 13.43
C ASN A 615 9.99 6.72 13.38
N TYR A 616 10.14 6.16 12.20
CA TYR A 616 11.13 5.13 11.91
C TYR A 616 12.20 5.68 10.98
N TRP A 617 13.45 5.58 11.41
CA TRP A 617 14.62 5.94 10.62
C TRP A 617 15.30 4.68 10.15
N ILE A 618 15.16 4.36 8.86
CA ILE A 618 15.64 3.11 8.30
C ILE A 618 16.86 3.37 7.42
N PRO A 619 18.06 2.94 7.87
CA PRO A 619 19.30 3.15 7.17
C PRO A 619 19.51 2.11 6.08
N TYR A 620 20.01 2.56 4.92
CA TYR A 620 20.45 1.70 3.83
C TYR A 620 21.78 2.12 3.27
N GLU A 621 22.47 1.22 2.60
CA GLU A 621 23.48 1.58 1.61
C GLU A 621 22.80 1.78 0.25
N SER A 622 23.36 2.67 -0.58
CA SER A 622 22.87 2.86 -1.94
C SER A 622 22.88 1.55 -2.71
N ASN A 623 21.71 1.16 -3.22
CA ASN A 623 21.53 -0.11 -3.91
C ASN A 623 20.71 0.07 -5.20
N PRO A 624 21.33 -0.09 -6.39
CA PRO A 624 20.65 0.10 -7.67
C PRO A 624 19.53 -0.93 -7.96
N ALA A 625 19.43 -2.00 -7.17
CA ALA A 625 18.37 -2.99 -7.28
C ALA A 625 17.17 -2.74 -6.33
N HIS A 626 17.27 -1.73 -5.44
CA HIS A 626 16.23 -1.47 -4.45
C HIS A 626 14.95 -0.87 -5.07
N GLY A 627 13.79 -1.17 -4.50
CA GLY A 627 12.49 -0.60 -4.92
C GLY A 627 12.33 0.88 -4.56
N TYR A 628 12.88 1.35 -3.44
CA TYR A 628 12.77 2.75 -3.04
C TYR A 628 13.74 3.66 -3.79
N SER A 629 13.21 4.73 -4.35
CA SER A 629 13.94 5.63 -5.24
C SER A 629 15.09 6.37 -4.57
N SER A 630 14.97 6.77 -3.29
CA SER A 630 16.05 7.44 -2.54
C SER A 630 17.23 6.51 -2.24
N ILE A 631 17.01 5.20 -2.23
CA ILE A 631 18.04 4.19 -2.03
C ILE A 631 18.65 3.78 -3.37
N ARG A 632 17.79 3.64 -4.40
CA ARG A 632 18.18 3.26 -5.75
C ARG A 632 18.93 4.38 -6.49
N TYR A 633 18.42 5.61 -6.37
CA TYR A 633 18.90 6.79 -7.09
C TYR A 633 19.13 7.98 -6.14
N PRO A 634 19.98 7.85 -5.10
CA PRO A 634 20.18 8.91 -4.10
C PRO A 634 20.75 10.21 -4.68
N TRP A 635 21.31 10.16 -5.88
CA TRP A 635 21.78 11.34 -6.63
C TRP A 635 20.66 12.07 -7.40
N ILE A 636 19.46 11.50 -7.44
CA ILE A 636 18.25 12.10 -8.03
C ILE A 636 17.26 12.42 -6.92
N THR A 637 16.80 11.41 -6.18
CA THR A 637 15.79 11.53 -5.13
C THR A 637 16.44 11.74 -3.78
N THR A 638 16.23 12.92 -3.23
CA THR A 638 16.75 13.29 -1.91
C THR A 638 15.98 12.61 -0.78
N VAL A 639 14.66 12.50 -0.95
CA VAL A 639 13.73 11.93 0.04
C VAL A 639 12.80 10.95 -0.65
N ALA A 640 12.69 9.74 -0.10
CA ALA A 640 11.53 8.87 -0.26
C ALA A 640 10.96 8.66 1.15
N TYR A 641 9.72 9.06 1.34
CA TYR A 641 9.06 9.09 2.64
C TYR A 641 7.73 8.37 2.57
N THR A 642 7.45 7.54 3.56
CA THR A 642 6.15 6.89 3.72
C THR A 642 5.47 7.50 4.93
N SER A 643 4.31 8.11 4.73
CA SER A 643 3.43 8.54 5.81
C SER A 643 2.47 7.41 6.16
N GLU A 644 2.16 7.27 7.43
CA GLU A 644 1.26 6.24 7.94
C GLU A 644 0.17 6.88 8.80
N VAL A 645 -1.07 6.66 8.42
CA VAL A 645 -2.25 7.14 9.15
C VAL A 645 -3.08 5.94 9.59
N ALA A 646 -3.68 5.99 10.77
CA ALA A 646 -4.49 4.88 11.26
C ALA A 646 -5.90 4.90 10.65
N ASP A 647 -6.05 4.44 9.41
CA ASP A 647 -7.22 4.66 8.58
C ASP A 647 -7.89 3.42 7.98
N GLU A 648 -7.37 2.21 8.19
CA GLU A 648 -7.87 1.01 7.50
C GLU A 648 -9.37 0.73 7.70
N THR A 649 -9.93 1.19 8.82
CA THR A 649 -11.37 1.09 9.12
C THR A 649 -12.04 2.46 9.26
N ALA A 650 -11.39 3.51 8.77
CA ALA A 650 -11.88 4.88 8.91
C ALA A 650 -13.11 5.15 8.04
N GLN A 651 -14.10 5.83 8.61
CA GLN A 651 -15.33 6.23 7.96
C GLN A 651 -15.76 7.63 8.41
N GLY A 652 -16.56 8.31 7.59
CA GLY A 652 -17.18 9.59 7.92
C GLY A 652 -16.19 10.65 8.37
N GLU A 653 -16.44 11.27 9.52
CA GLU A 653 -15.60 12.34 10.08
C GLU A 653 -14.18 11.84 10.44
N TYR A 654 -14.03 10.60 10.86
CA TYR A 654 -12.73 10.04 11.15
C TYR A 654 -11.90 9.81 9.89
N LEU A 655 -12.52 9.35 8.80
CA LEU A 655 -11.88 9.26 7.48
C LEU A 655 -11.41 10.65 7.01
N ASN A 656 -12.25 11.66 7.15
CA ASN A 656 -11.89 13.03 6.82
C ASN A 656 -10.71 13.54 7.69
N LEU A 657 -10.69 13.22 8.97
CA LEU A 657 -9.57 13.56 9.86
C LEU A 657 -8.26 12.90 9.40
N CYS A 658 -8.30 11.62 9.06
CA CYS A 658 -7.15 10.88 8.53
C CYS A 658 -6.67 11.50 7.19
N ALA A 659 -7.59 11.81 6.29
CA ALA A 659 -7.26 12.47 5.03
C ALA A 659 -6.62 13.86 5.25
N ARG A 660 -7.14 14.65 6.19
CA ARG A 660 -6.55 15.96 6.56
C ARG A 660 -5.13 15.82 7.16
N ALA A 661 -4.86 14.71 7.85
CA ALA A 661 -3.52 14.44 8.37
C ALA A 661 -2.51 14.21 7.23
N HIS A 662 -2.87 13.43 6.21
CA HIS A 662 -2.06 13.31 4.99
C HIS A 662 -1.89 14.66 4.28
N VAL A 663 -2.98 15.42 4.10
CA VAL A 663 -2.91 16.75 3.47
C VAL A 663 -1.94 17.66 4.24
N ALA A 664 -2.00 17.67 5.57
CA ALA A 664 -1.09 18.49 6.38
C ALA A 664 0.38 18.09 6.21
N HIS A 665 0.65 16.80 6.08
CA HIS A 665 1.96 16.27 5.78
C HIS A 665 2.44 16.67 4.39
N ASP A 666 1.62 16.44 3.35
CA ASP A 666 1.95 16.72 1.95
C ASP A 666 2.17 18.23 1.71
N GLU A 667 1.41 19.07 2.39
CA GLU A 667 1.64 20.52 2.35
C GLU A 667 3.06 20.91 2.82
N VAL A 668 3.60 20.21 3.81
CA VAL A 668 4.97 20.47 4.29
C VAL A 668 5.98 20.14 3.22
N THR A 669 5.89 18.99 2.58
CA THR A 669 6.83 18.57 1.53
C THR A 669 6.76 19.50 0.33
N ILE A 670 5.56 19.88 -0.09
CA ILE A 670 5.32 20.85 -1.16
C ILE A 670 5.94 22.22 -0.82
N GLN A 671 5.70 22.76 0.39
CA GLN A 671 6.24 24.04 0.81
C GLN A 671 7.77 24.02 0.88
N MET A 672 8.36 22.95 1.44
CA MET A 672 9.82 22.77 1.46
C MET A 672 10.43 22.84 0.05
N LEU A 673 9.76 22.23 -0.94
CA LEU A 673 10.21 22.24 -2.33
C LEU A 673 10.01 23.59 -3.01
N MET A 674 8.91 24.27 -2.76
CA MET A 674 8.65 25.62 -3.28
C MET A 674 9.67 26.66 -2.75
N GLU A 675 10.16 26.47 -1.54
CA GLU A 675 11.16 27.31 -0.89
C GLU A 675 12.60 26.86 -1.16
N ALA A 676 12.79 25.68 -1.73
CA ALA A 676 14.09 25.10 -1.98
C ALA A 676 14.91 25.96 -2.94
N ARG A 677 16.17 26.15 -2.58
CA ARG A 677 17.11 26.90 -3.42
C ARG A 677 17.71 25.99 -4.49
N ASN A 678 17.28 26.16 -5.73
CA ASN A 678 17.87 25.50 -6.87
C ASN A 678 19.25 26.10 -7.18
N VAL A 679 20.32 25.31 -7.08
CA VAL A 679 21.66 25.68 -7.52
C VAL A 679 21.97 24.95 -8.80
N MET A 680 22.16 25.74 -9.88
CA MET A 680 22.52 25.22 -11.18
C MET A 680 23.97 25.55 -11.56
N ASP A 681 24.68 24.57 -12.08
CA ASP A 681 25.95 24.76 -12.77
C ASP A 681 25.66 24.78 -14.28
N CYS A 682 25.87 25.96 -14.89
CA CYS A 682 25.67 26.15 -16.33
C CYS A 682 27.02 26.25 -17.00
N ARG A 683 27.30 25.36 -17.96
CA ARG A 683 28.52 25.36 -18.75
C ARG A 683 28.20 25.56 -20.22
N PHE A 684 28.99 26.42 -20.84
CA PHE A 684 28.91 26.67 -22.27
C PHE A 684 30.25 26.24 -22.87
N THR A 685 30.22 25.38 -23.88
CA THR A 685 31.41 24.93 -24.58
C THR A 685 31.19 25.11 -26.08
N GLU A 686 32.11 25.76 -26.76
CA GLU A 686 32.10 25.86 -28.22
C GLU A 686 32.92 24.69 -28.80
N GLN A 687 32.31 23.90 -29.66
CA GLN A 687 32.93 22.77 -30.32
C GLN A 687 32.42 22.70 -31.78
N ASP A 688 33.33 22.71 -32.73
CA ASP A 688 33.03 22.60 -34.15
C ASP A 688 31.97 23.60 -34.68
N GLY A 689 32.00 24.84 -34.15
CA GLY A 689 31.04 25.89 -34.48
C GLY A 689 29.66 25.75 -33.85
N MET A 690 29.49 24.77 -32.95
CA MET A 690 28.29 24.59 -32.14
C MET A 690 28.51 25.06 -30.68
N ILE A 691 27.49 25.66 -30.11
CA ILE A 691 27.47 25.98 -28.69
C ILE A 691 26.78 24.87 -27.95
N LEU A 692 27.54 24.11 -27.16
CA LEU A 692 27.02 23.10 -26.25
C LEU A 692 26.74 23.75 -24.92
N THR A 693 25.50 23.63 -24.45
CA THR A 693 25.06 24.13 -23.14
C THR A 693 24.74 22.97 -22.23
N SER A 694 25.42 22.90 -21.09
CA SER A 694 25.17 21.90 -20.06
C SER A 694 24.56 22.58 -18.83
N TYR A 695 23.43 22.07 -18.38
CA TYR A 695 22.75 22.49 -17.14
C TYR A 695 22.77 21.32 -16.16
N ILE A 696 23.42 21.52 -15.01
CA ILE A 696 23.48 20.52 -13.94
C ILE A 696 22.85 21.12 -12.71
N ARG A 697 21.71 20.60 -12.31
CA ARG A 697 21.10 20.96 -11.02
C ARG A 697 21.80 20.19 -9.90
N LYS A 698 22.24 20.89 -8.86
CA LYS A 698 22.85 20.27 -7.69
C LYS A 698 21.79 19.72 -6.76
N ARG A 699 22.02 18.51 -6.29
CA ARG A 699 21.21 17.84 -5.28
C ARG A 699 22.08 17.44 -4.10
N PRO A 700 21.57 17.35 -2.87
CA PRO A 700 20.18 17.62 -2.49
C PRO A 700 19.85 19.10 -2.66
N MET A 701 18.55 19.39 -2.70
CA MET A 701 18.09 20.77 -2.70
C MET A 701 18.45 21.42 -1.38
N ILE A 702 18.90 22.67 -1.44
CA ILE A 702 19.18 23.44 -0.24
C ILE A 702 17.85 24.01 0.25
N VAL A 703 17.33 23.42 1.31
CA VAL A 703 16.20 23.98 2.03
C VAL A 703 16.71 25.14 2.85
N SER A 704 16.28 26.36 2.56
CA SER A 704 16.56 27.53 3.41
C SER A 704 15.68 27.42 4.67
N ARG A 705 16.29 27.44 5.84
CA ARG A 705 15.57 27.62 7.11
C ARG A 705 15.11 29.07 7.23
#